data_9b9c32dfc43033672b473b8631d825d2
#
_entry.id   9b9c32dfc43033672b473b8631d825d2
#
_cell.length_a   1.000
_cell.length_b   1.000
_cell.length_c   1.000
_cell.angle_alpha   90.00
_cell.angle_beta   90.00
_cell.angle_gamma   90.00
#
_symmetry.space_group_name_H-M   'P 1'
#
loop_
_entity.id
_entity.type
_entity.pdbx_description
1 polymer ?
#
loop_
_entity_poly.entity_id
_entity_poly.type
_entity_poly.pdbx_seq_one_letter_code
_entity_poly.pdbx_strand_id
1 'polypeptide(L)'
;MPTRFLDKHRRAKRASRRLHLAFWLGALVSYLCYLIIIVPLFIFMAALFMTPNASGPDAGLNNLMMLVLFGVAVIAVFLPVFKLLKAYNGRKRELGQQSAGEQAEALGGSPARPDDDPLENRYVNLVAELSLAAGIPAPAAYVLRDDDSINAFALSGAGDSLALAVSRGALDNLTRDELQAVLGHEFGHIENGDPALYNRLSAMLAGYFATGSRKEQERLYTDPDTQVLSLSGLSDSAEKDQFGINISILYLYGRLLQAAFARRREAMADARAVQYTRDPAALIGALQKAWALQQQGIHPRRPPPDRAHIYFINYRRPGWRRLRTHPTLRERIRTWGGNISNADLPAILARINACRSSRAATPLRPVAPPPEPNPTYPLAAYDRLLAAELRPAPTDPTAALLAIFAYHSGTALADLERAGLLPSERLFTCRRAYDTIAQSEPLLRLALTAHLSRTAFAFDIAEKQRLDPIIRHLIEHDGQLSRYELAAFIAWRATCITGRGADYRAHEADIAWLYNFLACDDPDDPNPQATYEDLLEVSALPLGQTPAWQPLDTGSSKTGLQLCHHCEALRRLAPIFRRYLLITLNLHYRSKAAITLQQAYLRFALQQILTGPPPPQKRQRGINIGFLRRVGFSPPSRT
;
A
#
# COMPACT_ATOMS: atom_id res chain seq x y z
N MET A 1 -23.06 39.49 10.23
CA MET A 1 -22.25 38.31 9.87
C MET A 1 -20.74 38.41 10.18
N PRO A 2 -20.08 39.59 10.24
CA PRO A 2 -18.64 39.69 10.59
C PRO A 2 -18.29 39.25 12.03
N THR A 3 -19.20 39.41 12.98
CA THR A 3 -18.98 39.03 14.39
C THR A 3 -18.77 37.54 14.62
N ARG A 4 -19.39 36.66 13.81
CA ARG A 4 -19.17 35.20 13.93
C ARG A 4 -17.78 34.74 13.51
N PHE A 5 -17.16 35.38 12.51
CA PHE A 5 -15.81 35.04 12.06
C PHE A 5 -14.75 35.39 13.12
N LEU A 6 -14.82 36.60 13.69
CA LEU A 6 -13.90 37.02 14.74
C LEU A 6 -14.02 36.15 16.00
N ASP A 7 -15.24 35.75 16.38
CA ASP A 7 -15.45 34.86 17.52
C ASP A 7 -14.89 33.43 17.27
N LYS A 8 -15.05 32.90 16.05
CA LYS A 8 -14.44 31.62 15.66
C LYS A 8 -12.91 31.70 15.72
N HIS A 9 -12.31 32.75 15.16
CA HIS A 9 -10.87 32.98 15.20
C HIS A 9 -10.32 33.12 16.64
N ARG A 10 -11.05 33.85 17.51
CA ARG A 10 -10.69 33.96 18.95
C ARG A 10 -10.78 32.62 19.67
N ARG A 11 -11.80 31.79 19.38
CA ARG A 11 -11.95 30.43 19.94
C ARG A 11 -10.81 29.50 19.48
N ALA A 12 -10.46 29.51 18.20
CA ALA A 12 -9.33 28.74 17.67
C ALA A 12 -7.99 29.16 18.31
N LYS A 13 -7.76 30.46 18.46
CA LYS A 13 -6.58 31.01 19.15
C LYS A 13 -6.50 30.58 20.64
N ARG A 14 -7.63 30.61 21.36
CA ARG A 14 -7.70 30.14 22.76
C ARG A 14 -7.46 28.62 22.86
N ALA A 15 -8.03 27.83 21.96
CA ALA A 15 -7.81 26.39 21.91
C ALA A 15 -6.35 26.05 21.65
N SER A 16 -5.71 26.77 20.71
CA SER A 16 -4.28 26.63 20.42
C SER A 16 -3.40 26.96 21.63
N ARG A 17 -3.70 28.06 22.35
CA ARG A 17 -2.94 28.41 23.57
C ARG A 17 -3.09 27.35 24.68
N ARG A 18 -4.31 26.84 24.89
CA ARG A 18 -4.54 25.74 25.88
C ARG A 18 -3.78 24.48 25.49
N LEU A 19 -3.73 24.15 24.21
CA LEU A 19 -2.98 22.99 23.71
C LEU A 19 -1.48 23.16 23.94
N HIS A 20 -0.92 24.35 23.67
CA HIS A 20 0.48 24.65 23.96
C HIS A 20 0.80 24.55 25.45
N LEU A 21 -0.06 25.13 26.29
CA LEU A 21 0.11 25.05 27.74
C LEU A 21 0.08 23.59 28.23
N ALA A 22 -0.88 22.80 27.78
CA ALA A 22 -0.98 21.40 28.14
C ALA A 22 0.24 20.59 27.66
N PHE A 23 0.75 20.86 26.44
CA PHE A 23 1.97 20.24 25.93
C PHE A 23 3.18 20.51 26.83
N TRP A 24 3.46 21.80 27.09
CA TRP A 24 4.65 22.17 27.89
C TRP A 24 4.52 21.74 29.34
N LEU A 25 3.32 21.79 29.93
CA LEU A 25 3.07 21.30 31.27
C LEU A 25 3.31 19.78 31.36
N GLY A 26 2.81 19.00 30.36
CA GLY A 26 3.08 17.57 30.31
C GLY A 26 4.55 17.21 30.11
N ALA A 27 5.27 17.97 29.28
CA ALA A 27 6.71 17.83 29.10
C ALA A 27 7.46 18.13 30.41
N LEU A 28 7.10 19.22 31.08
CA LEU A 28 7.68 19.61 32.37
C LEU A 28 7.43 18.55 33.46
N VAL A 29 6.19 18.10 33.64
CA VAL A 29 5.84 17.08 34.64
C VAL A 29 6.61 15.79 34.37
N SER A 30 6.64 15.33 33.10
CA SER A 30 7.38 14.13 32.74
C SER A 30 8.89 14.27 32.97
N TYR A 31 9.43 15.45 32.71
CA TYR A 31 10.83 15.75 32.99
C TYR A 31 11.13 15.77 34.49
N LEU A 32 10.25 16.35 35.31
CA LEU A 32 10.38 16.31 36.78
C LEU A 32 10.32 14.88 37.31
N CYS A 33 9.38 14.05 36.81
CA CYS A 33 9.31 12.62 37.18
C CYS A 33 10.60 11.88 36.79
N TYR A 34 11.19 12.22 35.64
CA TYR A 34 12.46 11.65 35.22
C TYR A 34 13.62 12.05 36.15
N LEU A 35 13.70 13.32 36.55
CA LEU A 35 14.71 13.80 37.50
C LEU A 35 14.58 13.14 38.88
N ILE A 36 13.35 12.92 39.36
CA ILE A 36 13.10 12.22 40.64
C ILE A 36 13.68 10.79 40.66
N ILE A 37 13.79 10.16 39.48
CA ILE A 37 14.34 8.80 39.35
C ILE A 37 15.87 8.85 39.13
N ILE A 38 16.32 9.68 38.20
CA ILE A 38 17.72 9.72 37.76
C ILE A 38 18.66 10.34 38.80
N VAL A 39 18.22 11.39 39.48
CA VAL A 39 19.07 12.09 40.46
C VAL A 39 19.41 11.20 41.66
N PRO A 40 18.45 10.53 42.33
CA PRO A 40 18.77 9.59 43.40
C PRO A 40 19.62 8.40 42.95
N LEU A 41 19.36 7.87 41.73
CA LEU A 41 20.17 6.79 41.16
C LEU A 41 21.62 7.23 40.96
N PHE A 42 21.83 8.45 40.48
CA PHE A 42 23.16 9.02 40.29
C PHE A 42 23.86 9.23 41.66
N ILE A 43 23.16 9.78 42.66
CA ILE A 43 23.69 9.96 44.01
C ILE A 43 24.09 8.62 44.62
N PHE A 44 23.24 7.59 44.44
CA PHE A 44 23.52 6.22 44.93
C PHE A 44 24.74 5.63 44.25
N MET A 45 24.84 5.75 42.92
CA MET A 45 26.01 5.29 42.16
C MET A 45 27.28 6.02 42.59
N ALA A 46 27.21 7.34 42.75
CA ALA A 46 28.34 8.14 43.21
C ALA A 46 28.79 7.72 44.61
N ALA A 47 27.84 7.43 45.51
CA ALA A 47 28.14 6.98 46.88
C ALA A 47 28.83 5.60 46.92
N LEU A 48 28.52 4.71 45.99
CA LEU A 48 29.19 3.39 45.87
C LEU A 48 30.67 3.51 45.51
N PHE A 49 31.08 4.58 44.83
CA PHE A 49 32.47 4.83 44.42
C PHE A 49 33.24 5.82 45.32
N MET A 50 32.54 6.42 46.31
CA MET A 50 33.19 7.24 47.34
C MET A 50 33.73 6.33 48.46
N THR A 51 34.97 5.88 48.31
CA THR A 51 35.68 5.22 49.42
C THR A 51 36.31 6.27 50.32
N PRO A 52 36.01 6.30 51.65
CA PRO A 52 36.50 7.39 52.55
C PRO A 52 38.01 7.51 52.73
N ASN A 53 38.79 6.49 52.29
CA ASN A 53 40.25 6.41 52.56
C ASN A 53 41.10 6.07 51.31
N ALA A 54 40.72 6.47 50.12
CA ALA A 54 41.57 6.28 48.93
C ALA A 54 42.73 7.29 48.93
N SER A 55 43.90 6.86 49.40
CA SER A 55 45.16 7.58 49.28
C SER A 55 46.07 6.78 48.32
N GLY A 56 46.55 7.42 47.26
CA GLY A 56 47.42 6.77 46.25
C GLY A 56 46.86 6.79 44.81
N PRO A 57 47.38 5.95 43.90
CA PRO A 57 46.98 5.91 42.51
C PRO A 57 45.48 5.63 42.29
N ASP A 58 44.81 4.98 43.25
CA ASP A 58 43.37 4.67 43.19
C ASP A 58 42.51 5.96 43.33
N ALA A 59 43.01 7.02 44.00
CA ALA A 59 42.29 8.28 44.11
C ALA A 59 42.14 8.99 42.75
N GLY A 60 43.14 8.88 41.89
CA GLY A 60 43.10 9.42 40.52
C GLY A 60 42.06 8.71 39.64
N LEU A 61 42.00 7.39 39.74
CA LEU A 61 41.04 6.58 38.97
C LEU A 61 39.61 6.85 39.43
N ASN A 62 39.37 6.96 40.75
CA ASN A 62 38.04 7.29 41.32
C ASN A 62 37.58 8.69 40.88
N ASN A 63 38.45 9.68 40.87
CA ASN A 63 38.12 11.05 40.38
C ASN A 63 37.79 11.04 38.88
N LEU A 64 38.54 10.33 38.05
CA LEU A 64 38.24 10.18 36.62
C LEU A 64 36.89 9.49 36.40
N MET A 65 36.61 8.41 37.14
CA MET A 65 35.35 7.69 37.06
C MET A 65 34.17 8.56 37.51
N MET A 66 34.33 9.38 38.57
CA MET A 66 33.31 10.34 39.00
C MET A 66 33.06 11.42 37.93
N LEU A 67 34.08 11.90 37.24
CA LEU A 67 33.95 12.86 36.13
C LEU A 67 33.18 12.24 34.95
N VAL A 68 33.48 10.97 34.61
CA VAL A 68 32.78 10.23 33.57
C VAL A 68 31.32 10.01 33.96
N LEU A 69 31.01 9.55 35.18
CA LEU A 69 29.66 9.37 35.69
C LEU A 69 28.88 10.69 35.68
N PHE A 70 29.50 11.79 36.10
CA PHE A 70 28.90 13.13 36.01
C PHE A 70 28.56 13.52 34.57
N GLY A 71 29.48 13.30 33.62
CA GLY A 71 29.27 13.54 32.21
C GLY A 71 28.10 12.72 31.65
N VAL A 72 28.04 11.42 31.99
CA VAL A 72 26.93 10.52 31.62
C VAL A 72 25.60 11.00 32.20
N ALA A 73 25.59 11.44 33.47
CA ALA A 73 24.37 11.97 34.11
C ALA A 73 23.89 13.27 33.43
N VAL A 74 24.80 14.18 33.11
CA VAL A 74 24.46 15.41 32.38
C VAL A 74 23.86 15.05 31.01
N ILE A 75 24.49 14.16 30.26
CA ILE A 75 23.96 13.70 28.96
C ILE A 75 22.57 13.04 29.15
N ALA A 76 22.42 12.14 30.12
CA ALA A 76 21.17 11.47 30.41
C ALA A 76 20.04 12.46 30.72
N VAL A 77 20.34 13.53 31.46
CA VAL A 77 19.37 14.59 31.82
C VAL A 77 18.94 15.41 30.60
N PHE A 78 19.88 15.86 29.77
CA PHE A 78 19.58 16.79 28.68
C PHE A 78 19.17 16.12 27.37
N LEU A 79 19.59 14.87 27.10
CA LEU A 79 19.32 14.18 25.84
C LEU A 79 17.82 14.00 25.52
N PRO A 80 16.93 13.63 26.47
CA PRO A 80 15.49 13.52 26.19
C PRO A 80 14.86 14.85 25.80
N VAL A 81 15.24 15.94 26.50
CA VAL A 81 14.76 17.30 26.18
C VAL A 81 15.23 17.73 24.80
N PHE A 82 16.52 17.51 24.48
CA PHE A 82 17.07 17.79 23.17
C PHE A 82 16.35 17.03 22.06
N LYS A 83 16.12 15.72 22.23
CA LYS A 83 15.37 14.88 21.27
C LYS A 83 13.95 15.41 21.07
N LEU A 84 13.24 15.72 22.15
CA LEU A 84 11.87 16.27 22.11
C LEU A 84 11.85 17.59 21.32
N LEU A 85 12.72 18.53 21.67
CA LEU A 85 12.79 19.84 21.01
C LEU A 85 13.18 19.74 19.55
N LYS A 86 14.17 18.90 19.23
CA LYS A 86 14.61 18.65 17.84
C LYS A 86 13.48 18.11 16.99
N ALA A 87 12.77 17.08 17.47
CA ALA A 87 11.67 16.46 16.74
C ALA A 87 10.46 17.40 16.61
N TYR A 88 10.09 18.10 17.68
CA TYR A 88 9.05 19.13 17.66
C TYR A 88 9.35 20.22 16.63
N ASN A 89 10.55 20.81 16.68
CA ASN A 89 10.93 21.89 15.77
C ASN A 89 11.10 21.38 14.32
N GLY A 90 11.63 20.17 14.14
CA GLY A 90 11.73 19.52 12.82
C GLY A 90 10.36 19.34 12.19
N ARG A 91 9.43 18.72 12.91
CA ARG A 91 8.07 18.47 12.41
C ARG A 91 7.28 19.75 12.20
N LYS A 92 7.44 20.73 13.09
CA LYS A 92 6.82 22.06 12.94
C LYS A 92 7.31 22.78 11.67
N ARG A 93 8.61 22.71 11.36
CA ARG A 93 9.16 23.28 10.11
C ARG A 93 8.64 22.55 8.89
N GLU A 94 8.72 21.23 8.90
CA GLU A 94 8.24 20.38 7.80
C GLU A 94 6.78 20.70 7.45
N LEU A 95 5.87 20.66 8.45
CA LEU A 95 4.45 20.95 8.26
C LEU A 95 4.16 22.42 7.92
N GLY A 96 5.05 23.34 8.32
CA GLY A 96 4.92 24.77 8.00
C GLY A 96 5.47 25.15 6.62
N GLN A 97 6.31 24.31 6.03
CA GLN A 97 6.88 24.52 4.69
C GLN A 97 6.11 23.77 3.60
N GLN A 98 5.51 22.63 3.94
CA GLN A 98 4.73 21.82 3.00
C GLN A 98 3.37 22.48 2.70
N SER A 99 2.98 22.49 1.43
CA SER A 99 1.61 22.75 1.03
C SER A 99 0.67 21.64 1.55
N ALA A 100 -0.62 21.90 1.58
CA ALA A 100 -1.60 20.89 1.97
C ALA A 100 -1.60 19.69 1.00
N GLY A 101 -1.33 19.92 -0.29
CA GLY A 101 -1.18 18.89 -1.31
C GLY A 101 0.00 17.96 -1.05
N GLU A 102 1.19 18.51 -0.81
CA GLU A 102 2.38 17.71 -0.47
C GLU A 102 2.16 16.87 0.80
N GLN A 103 1.41 17.41 1.78
CA GLN A 103 1.04 16.64 2.96
C GLN A 103 0.07 15.50 2.61
N ALA A 104 -0.87 15.69 1.68
CA ALA A 104 -1.79 14.66 1.21
C ALA A 104 -1.03 13.55 0.47
N GLU A 105 -0.08 13.90 -0.38
CA GLU A 105 0.79 12.94 -1.09
C GLU A 105 1.67 12.15 -0.13
N ALA A 106 2.23 12.78 0.89
CA ALA A 106 2.99 12.09 1.94
C ALA A 106 2.15 11.06 2.72
N LEU A 107 0.82 11.25 2.77
CA LEU A 107 -0.13 10.30 3.36
C LEU A 107 -0.64 9.26 2.35
N GLY A 108 -0.16 9.28 1.11
CA GLY A 108 -0.50 8.34 0.05
C GLY A 108 -1.67 8.79 -0.82
N GLY A 109 -2.06 10.07 -0.74
CA GLY A 109 -3.01 10.69 -1.65
C GLY A 109 -2.37 10.99 -3.00
N SER A 110 -3.17 11.04 -4.04
CA SER A 110 -2.81 11.55 -5.36
C SER A 110 -3.89 12.51 -5.84
N PRO A 111 -3.57 13.54 -6.63
CA PRO A 111 -4.57 14.47 -7.14
C PRO A 111 -5.76 13.75 -7.79
N ALA A 112 -6.95 14.25 -7.56
CA ALA A 112 -8.16 13.72 -8.20
C ALA A 112 -8.10 13.94 -9.72
N ARG A 113 -8.63 12.99 -10.49
CA ARG A 113 -8.68 12.98 -11.96
C ARG A 113 -10.13 12.97 -12.43
N PRO A 114 -10.83 14.13 -12.40
CA PRO A 114 -12.24 14.20 -12.72
C PRO A 114 -12.55 13.81 -14.17
N ASP A 115 -11.60 14.00 -15.08
CA ASP A 115 -11.77 13.69 -16.50
C ASP A 115 -11.66 12.18 -16.78
N ASP A 116 -10.90 11.46 -15.96
CA ASP A 116 -10.61 10.03 -16.16
C ASP A 116 -11.58 9.12 -15.38
N ASP A 117 -12.14 9.59 -14.24
CA ASP A 117 -12.96 8.78 -13.33
C ASP A 117 -14.25 9.50 -12.94
N PRO A 118 -15.43 8.98 -13.33
CA PRO A 118 -16.73 9.58 -12.97
C PRO A 118 -16.96 9.71 -11.46
N LEU A 119 -16.35 8.85 -10.63
CA LEU A 119 -16.47 8.93 -9.18
C LEU A 119 -15.60 10.06 -8.62
N GLU A 120 -14.41 10.26 -9.18
CA GLU A 120 -13.55 11.38 -8.82
C GLU A 120 -14.15 12.71 -9.34
N ASN A 121 -14.80 12.70 -10.52
CA ASN A 121 -15.57 13.84 -11.02
C ASN A 121 -16.70 14.22 -10.05
N ARG A 122 -17.52 13.24 -9.64
CA ARG A 122 -18.56 13.45 -8.63
C ARG A 122 -18.02 14.02 -7.33
N TYR A 123 -16.88 13.52 -6.87
CA TYR A 123 -16.19 13.99 -5.68
C TYR A 123 -15.78 15.46 -5.81
N VAL A 124 -15.11 15.83 -6.91
CA VAL A 124 -14.68 17.22 -7.18
C VAL A 124 -15.88 18.17 -7.24
N ASN A 125 -16.97 17.75 -7.89
CA ASN A 125 -18.20 18.53 -7.95
C ASN A 125 -18.81 18.75 -6.56
N LEU A 126 -18.86 17.73 -5.70
CA LEU A 126 -19.33 17.85 -4.32
C LEU A 126 -18.43 18.77 -3.49
N VAL A 127 -17.12 18.75 -3.69
CA VAL A 127 -16.18 19.70 -3.06
C VAL A 127 -16.51 21.13 -3.48
N ALA A 128 -16.76 21.37 -4.76
CA ALA A 128 -17.14 22.70 -5.26
C ALA A 128 -18.49 23.16 -4.68
N GLU A 129 -19.51 22.30 -4.66
CA GLU A 129 -20.83 22.59 -4.07
C GLU A 129 -20.71 22.98 -2.58
N LEU A 130 -19.97 22.18 -1.80
CA LEU A 130 -19.76 22.43 -0.38
C LEU A 130 -18.93 23.69 -0.12
N SER A 131 -17.97 23.99 -0.99
CA SER A 131 -17.16 25.22 -0.91
C SER A 131 -18.04 26.47 -1.08
N LEU A 132 -18.95 26.44 -2.05
CA LEU A 132 -19.93 27.51 -2.24
C LEU A 132 -20.86 27.63 -1.01
N ALA A 133 -21.36 26.51 -0.50
CA ALA A 133 -22.25 26.49 0.68
C ALA A 133 -21.55 26.98 1.96
N ALA A 134 -20.26 26.67 2.12
CA ALA A 134 -19.46 27.09 3.27
C ALA A 134 -18.88 28.50 3.13
N GLY A 135 -18.84 29.05 1.91
CA GLY A 135 -18.21 30.35 1.63
C GLY A 135 -16.69 30.34 1.83
N ILE A 136 -16.04 29.25 1.50
CA ILE A 136 -14.56 29.07 1.57
C ILE A 136 -14.00 28.69 0.20
N PRO A 137 -12.73 29.01 -0.10
CA PRO A 137 -12.06 28.53 -1.29
C PRO A 137 -12.11 27.00 -1.38
N ALA A 138 -12.28 26.46 -2.59
CA ALA A 138 -12.33 25.03 -2.79
C ALA A 138 -10.97 24.40 -2.42
N PRO A 139 -10.92 23.43 -1.49
CA PRO A 139 -9.71 22.66 -1.20
C PRO A 139 -9.27 21.88 -2.42
N ALA A 140 -7.95 21.69 -2.59
CA ALA A 140 -7.42 20.78 -3.60
C ALA A 140 -7.88 19.34 -3.30
N ALA A 141 -8.45 18.67 -4.30
CA ALA A 141 -9.05 17.35 -4.15
C ALA A 141 -7.99 16.25 -4.36
N TYR A 142 -7.87 15.33 -3.40
CA TYR A 142 -6.95 14.19 -3.42
C TYR A 142 -7.68 12.88 -3.18
N VAL A 143 -7.17 11.77 -3.74
CA VAL A 143 -7.74 10.44 -3.57
C VAL A 143 -6.67 9.47 -3.09
N LEU A 144 -6.97 8.74 -1.99
CA LEU A 144 -6.15 7.62 -1.52
C LEU A 144 -6.60 6.35 -2.27
N ARG A 145 -5.97 6.09 -3.41
CA ARG A 145 -6.37 4.99 -4.31
C ARG A 145 -6.14 3.60 -3.71
N ASP A 146 -5.21 3.48 -2.76
CA ASP A 146 -4.86 2.22 -2.09
C ASP A 146 -5.61 2.00 -0.76
N ASP A 147 -6.64 2.80 -0.45
CA ASP A 147 -7.42 2.68 0.78
C ASP A 147 -8.87 2.30 0.46
N ASP A 148 -9.23 1.02 0.73
CA ASP A 148 -10.56 0.43 0.50
C ASP A 148 -11.58 0.75 1.58
N SER A 149 -11.14 1.35 2.68
CA SER A 149 -12.04 1.77 3.75
C SER A 149 -12.83 3.02 3.39
N ILE A 150 -13.85 3.32 4.16
CA ILE A 150 -14.52 4.63 4.07
C ILE A 150 -13.76 5.59 4.98
N ASN A 151 -12.98 6.50 4.37
CA ASN A 151 -12.17 7.47 5.07
C ASN A 151 -12.08 8.79 4.30
N ALA A 152 -11.87 9.88 5.02
CA ALA A 152 -11.60 11.20 4.47
C ALA A 152 -10.79 12.02 5.49
N PHE A 153 -10.14 13.08 5.06
CA PHE A 153 -9.51 14.05 5.94
C PHE A 153 -9.19 15.37 5.23
N ALA A 154 -9.21 16.45 6.01
CA ALA A 154 -8.83 17.77 5.57
C ALA A 154 -7.46 18.18 6.10
N LEU A 155 -6.66 18.83 5.25
CA LEU A 155 -5.32 19.31 5.55
C LEU A 155 -5.20 20.81 5.30
N SER A 156 -4.30 21.46 6.04
CA SER A 156 -3.83 22.82 5.76
C SER A 156 -2.31 22.84 5.69
N GLY A 157 -1.77 23.72 4.87
CA GLY A 157 -0.31 23.83 4.66
C GLY A 157 0.16 25.27 4.50
N ALA A 158 1.36 25.41 3.97
CA ALA A 158 1.98 26.69 3.69
C ALA A 158 1.10 27.55 2.75
N GLY A 159 1.10 28.86 2.95
CA GLY A 159 0.33 29.80 2.13
C GLY A 159 -1.19 29.66 2.28
N ASP A 160 -1.67 29.23 3.47
CA ASP A 160 -3.09 28.95 3.74
C ASP A 160 -3.72 27.95 2.76
N SER A 161 -2.90 27.08 2.12
CA SER A 161 -3.37 26.03 1.23
C SER A 161 -4.22 25.03 1.98
N LEU A 162 -5.29 24.58 1.32
CA LEU A 162 -6.22 23.57 1.83
C LEU A 162 -6.26 22.38 0.88
N ALA A 163 -6.28 21.18 1.42
CA ALA A 163 -6.52 19.96 0.67
C ALA A 163 -7.54 19.08 1.40
N LEU A 164 -8.34 18.38 0.62
CA LEU A 164 -9.31 17.40 1.07
C LEU A 164 -8.98 16.07 0.43
N ALA A 165 -8.73 15.05 1.21
CA ALA A 165 -8.44 13.72 0.73
C ALA A 165 -9.58 12.77 1.08
N VAL A 166 -9.93 11.90 0.14
CA VAL A 166 -10.94 10.86 0.31
C VAL A 166 -10.37 9.51 -0.10
N SER A 167 -10.72 8.45 0.60
CA SER A 167 -10.32 7.09 0.23
C SER A 167 -11.09 6.60 -0.98
N ARG A 168 -10.47 5.73 -1.78
CA ARG A 168 -11.14 5.06 -2.89
C ARG A 168 -12.37 4.30 -2.41
N GLY A 169 -12.25 3.59 -1.27
CA GLY A 169 -13.38 2.88 -0.69
C GLY A 169 -14.57 3.77 -0.34
N ALA A 170 -14.37 5.04 0.01
CA ALA A 170 -15.47 5.99 0.20
C ALA A 170 -16.16 6.33 -1.13
N LEU A 171 -15.38 6.58 -2.18
CA LEU A 171 -15.93 6.84 -3.52
C LEU A 171 -16.73 5.64 -4.03
N ASP A 172 -16.25 4.44 -3.79
CA ASP A 172 -16.82 3.20 -4.30
C ASP A 172 -18.05 2.72 -3.54
N ASN A 173 -18.15 2.98 -2.25
CA ASN A 173 -19.17 2.40 -1.39
C ASN A 173 -20.30 3.37 -0.98
N LEU A 174 -20.05 4.69 -1.07
CA LEU A 174 -21.01 5.68 -0.62
C LEU A 174 -21.90 6.18 -1.77
N THR A 175 -23.19 6.37 -1.52
CA THR A 175 -24.06 7.14 -2.42
C THR A 175 -23.57 8.59 -2.53
N ARG A 176 -24.16 9.38 -3.43
CA ARG A 176 -23.83 10.80 -3.54
C ARG A 176 -24.07 11.54 -2.21
N ASP A 177 -25.23 11.30 -1.61
CA ASP A 177 -25.64 11.99 -0.38
C ASP A 177 -24.81 11.55 0.83
N GLU A 178 -24.51 10.25 0.95
CA GLU A 178 -23.60 9.72 1.97
C GLU A 178 -22.18 10.29 1.83
N LEU A 179 -21.66 10.39 0.60
CA LEU A 179 -20.35 11.02 0.33
C LEU A 179 -20.41 12.51 0.69
N GLN A 180 -21.47 13.22 0.30
CA GLN A 180 -21.67 14.62 0.65
C GLN A 180 -21.68 14.83 2.18
N ALA A 181 -22.29 13.91 2.94
CA ALA A 181 -22.27 13.96 4.40
C ALA A 181 -20.87 13.79 4.99
N VAL A 182 -20.06 12.84 4.45
CA VAL A 182 -18.66 12.66 4.86
C VAL A 182 -17.84 13.91 4.53
N LEU A 183 -17.97 14.44 3.32
CA LEU A 183 -17.28 15.68 2.93
C LEU A 183 -17.75 16.89 3.75
N GLY A 184 -19.03 16.97 4.05
CA GLY A 184 -19.60 18.01 4.92
C GLY A 184 -19.02 17.98 6.34
N HIS A 185 -18.69 16.79 6.85
CA HIS A 185 -17.97 16.62 8.11
C HIS A 185 -16.55 17.24 8.01
N GLU A 186 -15.81 16.95 6.95
CA GLU A 186 -14.47 17.52 6.72
C GLU A 186 -14.52 19.04 6.52
N PHE A 187 -15.54 19.54 5.81
CA PHE A 187 -15.78 20.98 5.69
C PHE A 187 -16.09 21.63 7.05
N GLY A 188 -16.74 20.90 7.95
CA GLY A 188 -16.93 21.33 9.34
C GLY A 188 -15.60 21.53 10.07
N HIS A 189 -14.62 20.67 9.85
CA HIS A 189 -13.26 20.84 10.38
C HIS A 189 -12.55 22.04 9.77
N ILE A 190 -12.63 22.22 8.45
CA ILE A 190 -12.02 23.36 7.75
C ILE A 190 -12.61 24.68 8.29
N GLU A 191 -13.93 24.79 8.38
CA GLU A 191 -14.62 25.98 8.88
C GLU A 191 -14.22 26.33 10.32
N ASN A 192 -13.95 25.32 11.14
CA ASN A 192 -13.51 25.51 12.53
C ASN A 192 -12.00 25.80 12.67
N GLY A 193 -11.23 25.76 11.60
CA GLY A 193 -9.77 25.94 11.60
C GLY A 193 -9.02 24.74 12.22
N ASP A 194 -9.63 23.55 12.21
CA ASP A 194 -9.09 22.33 12.80
C ASP A 194 -7.83 21.83 12.10
N PRO A 195 -7.71 21.86 10.75
CA PRO A 195 -6.52 21.35 10.08
C PRO A 195 -5.21 22.04 10.53
N ALA A 196 -5.24 23.37 10.69
CA ALA A 196 -4.08 24.11 11.19
C ALA A 196 -3.72 23.78 12.65
N LEU A 197 -4.74 23.48 13.45
CA LEU A 197 -4.58 23.06 14.84
C LEU A 197 -4.07 21.62 14.94
N TYR A 198 -4.51 20.74 14.04
CA TYR A 198 -4.03 19.37 13.92
C TYR A 198 -2.55 19.31 13.52
N ASN A 199 -2.09 20.18 12.63
CA ASN A 199 -0.65 20.30 12.30
C ASN A 199 0.19 20.68 13.55
N ARG A 200 -0.30 21.58 14.40
CA ARG A 200 0.37 21.92 15.66
C ARG A 200 0.37 20.75 16.64
N LEU A 201 -0.75 20.04 16.75
CA LEU A 201 -0.84 18.85 17.57
C LEU A 201 0.10 17.75 17.07
N SER A 202 0.17 17.53 15.75
CA SER A 202 1.10 16.56 15.14
C SER A 202 2.57 16.89 15.47
N ALA A 203 2.96 18.18 15.40
CA ALA A 203 4.32 18.58 15.77
C ALA A 203 4.62 18.29 17.24
N MET A 204 3.67 18.55 18.15
CA MET A 204 3.81 18.28 19.58
C MET A 204 3.92 16.78 19.86
N LEU A 205 3.07 15.97 19.21
CA LEU A 205 3.08 14.51 19.34
C LEU A 205 4.38 13.90 18.78
N ALA A 206 4.89 14.42 17.66
CA ALA A 206 6.18 14.00 17.12
C ALA A 206 7.32 14.22 18.13
N GLY A 207 7.29 15.33 18.89
CA GLY A 207 8.22 15.57 20.00
C GLY A 207 8.15 14.48 21.08
N TYR A 208 6.95 14.12 21.52
CA TYR A 208 6.76 13.07 22.52
C TYR A 208 7.17 11.69 22.01
N PHE A 209 6.86 11.38 20.75
CA PHE A 209 7.17 10.06 20.16
C PHE A 209 8.66 9.89 19.84
N ALA A 210 9.40 10.96 19.60
CA ALA A 210 10.83 10.91 19.30
C ALA A 210 11.73 10.61 20.51
N THR A 211 11.19 10.69 21.74
CA THR A 211 11.95 10.34 22.95
C THR A 211 12.18 8.85 23.08
N GLY A 212 11.43 8.00 22.34
CA GLY A 212 11.53 6.55 22.35
C GLY A 212 12.71 5.97 21.57
N SER A 213 13.11 4.74 21.90
CA SER A 213 14.11 4.02 21.12
C SER A 213 13.56 3.65 19.72
N ARG A 214 14.46 3.47 18.74
CA ARG A 214 14.07 3.10 17.36
C ARG A 214 13.31 1.78 17.30
N LYS A 215 13.66 0.80 18.16
CA LYS A 215 12.95 -0.48 18.29
C LYS A 215 11.55 -0.30 18.88
N GLU A 216 11.40 0.62 19.82
CA GLU A 216 10.13 0.93 20.46
C GLU A 216 9.22 1.75 19.55
N GLN A 217 9.78 2.69 18.79
CA GLN A 217 9.08 3.35 17.70
C GLN A 217 8.56 2.33 16.68
N GLU A 218 9.36 1.34 16.31
CA GLU A 218 8.99 0.29 15.36
C GLU A 218 7.93 -0.67 15.95
N ARG A 219 8.00 -1.00 17.24
CA ARG A 219 6.97 -1.77 17.99
C ARG A 219 5.67 -0.97 18.13
N LEU A 220 5.74 0.32 18.41
CA LEU A 220 4.58 1.23 18.45
C LEU A 220 3.94 1.37 17.06
N TYR A 221 4.72 1.24 15.98
CA TYR A 221 4.22 1.14 14.62
C TYR A 221 3.55 -0.20 14.32
N THR A 222 3.94 -1.30 14.98
CA THR A 222 3.36 -2.63 14.75
C THR A 222 2.15 -2.91 15.62
N ASP A 223 2.11 -2.50 16.88
CA ASP A 223 0.95 -2.71 17.77
C ASP A 223 0.86 -1.67 18.91
N PRO A 224 0.25 -0.51 18.67
CA PRO A 224 0.19 0.55 19.67
C PRO A 224 -0.76 0.27 20.84
N ASP A 225 -1.67 -0.71 20.72
CA ASP A 225 -2.76 -0.90 21.69
C ASP A 225 -2.49 -2.02 22.71
N THR A 226 -1.62 -2.98 22.41
CA THR A 226 -1.36 -4.12 23.30
C THR A 226 -0.23 -3.88 24.29
N GLN A 227 0.65 -2.91 24.07
CA GLN A 227 1.88 -2.77 24.87
C GLN A 227 1.90 -1.62 25.88
N VAL A 228 0.94 -0.69 25.84
CA VAL A 228 0.92 0.45 26.80
C VAL A 228 0.72 0.01 28.25
N LEU A 229 0.31 -1.23 28.49
CA LEU A 229 -0.01 -1.73 29.85
C LEU A 229 0.37 -3.19 30.11
N SER A 230 1.15 -3.86 29.27
CA SER A 230 1.66 -5.16 29.69
C SER A 230 2.88 -4.95 30.59
N LEU A 231 2.65 -5.04 31.89
CA LEU A 231 3.71 -5.20 32.92
C LEU A 231 4.61 -6.42 32.65
N SER A 232 4.21 -7.32 31.74
CA SER A 232 5.01 -8.46 31.28
C SER A 232 6.23 -8.06 30.41
N GLY A 233 6.25 -6.86 29.83
CA GLY A 233 7.45 -6.30 29.18
C GLY A 233 8.57 -5.93 30.15
N LEU A 234 8.31 -5.94 31.44
CA LEU A 234 9.31 -5.68 32.49
C LEU A 234 10.15 -6.92 32.85
N SER A 235 9.72 -8.15 32.46
CA SER A 235 10.41 -9.37 32.87
C SER A 235 11.45 -9.89 31.89
N ASP A 236 11.35 -9.59 30.58
CA ASP A 236 12.24 -10.16 29.55
C ASP A 236 13.37 -9.22 29.08
N SER A 237 13.41 -7.98 29.53
CA SER A 237 14.44 -7.01 29.16
C SER A 237 14.98 -6.21 30.36
N ALA A 238 14.92 -6.78 31.56
CA ALA A 238 15.35 -6.12 32.81
C ALA A 238 16.82 -5.65 32.82
N GLU A 239 17.61 -6.01 31.83
CA GLU A 239 19.03 -5.68 31.79
C GLU A 239 19.41 -4.44 30.94
N LYS A 240 18.48 -3.82 30.17
CA LYS A 240 18.88 -2.75 29.23
C LYS A 240 18.05 -1.46 29.17
N ASP A 241 16.85 -1.34 29.76
CA ASP A 241 16.02 -0.16 29.52
C ASP A 241 15.26 0.40 30.74
N GLN A 242 15.97 0.93 31.73
CA GLN A 242 15.38 1.89 32.70
C GLN A 242 14.81 3.16 32.01
N PHE A 243 15.18 3.41 30.78
CA PHE A 243 14.65 4.49 29.93
C PHE A 243 13.21 4.23 29.42
N GLY A 244 12.77 2.96 29.33
CA GLY A 244 11.47 2.58 28.75
C GLY A 244 10.25 3.07 29.52
N ILE A 245 10.31 3.18 30.85
CA ILE A 245 9.16 3.58 31.68
C ILE A 245 8.75 5.04 31.43
N ASN A 246 9.69 5.95 31.31
CA ASN A 246 9.42 7.39 31.09
C ASN A 246 8.84 7.66 29.70
N ILE A 247 9.26 6.89 28.70
CA ILE A 247 8.80 6.99 27.33
C ILE A 247 7.33 6.58 27.23
N SER A 248 6.96 5.50 27.93
CA SER A 248 5.58 5.02 27.99
C SER A 248 4.62 6.05 28.61
N ILE A 249 5.06 6.79 29.62
CA ILE A 249 4.26 7.86 30.27
C ILE A 249 4.07 9.05 29.31
N LEU A 250 5.12 9.52 28.67
CA LEU A 250 5.05 10.64 27.73
C LEU A 250 4.18 10.31 26.50
N TYR A 251 4.35 9.11 25.97
CA TYR A 251 3.53 8.59 24.88
C TYR A 251 2.05 8.50 25.29
N LEU A 252 1.78 7.90 26.45
CA LEU A 252 0.41 7.78 26.96
C LEU A 252 -0.23 9.16 27.18
N TYR A 253 0.51 10.11 27.74
CA TYR A 253 0.05 11.48 27.91
C TYR A 253 -0.27 12.14 26.56
N GLY A 254 0.61 12.00 25.57
CA GLY A 254 0.37 12.49 24.21
C GLY A 254 -0.89 11.90 23.58
N ARG A 255 -1.11 10.60 23.75
CA ARG A 255 -2.32 9.91 23.27
C ARG A 255 -3.60 10.37 24.00
N LEU A 256 -3.53 10.59 25.30
CA LEU A 256 -4.66 11.13 26.07
C LEU A 256 -4.99 12.56 25.65
N LEU A 257 -3.96 13.39 25.45
CA LEU A 257 -4.12 14.76 24.96
C LEU A 257 -4.75 14.79 23.56
N GLN A 258 -4.25 13.96 22.65
CA GLN A 258 -4.78 13.77 21.30
C GLN A 258 -6.26 13.39 21.34
N ALA A 259 -6.61 12.37 22.13
CA ALA A 259 -7.96 11.86 22.24
C ALA A 259 -8.93 12.87 22.89
N ALA A 260 -8.49 13.56 23.94
CA ALA A 260 -9.32 14.58 24.63
C ALA A 260 -9.63 15.77 23.72
N PHE A 261 -8.66 16.13 22.87
CA PHE A 261 -8.80 17.24 21.96
C PHE A 261 -9.70 16.91 20.75
N ALA A 262 -9.53 15.73 20.17
CA ALA A 262 -10.28 15.31 18.99
C ALA A 262 -11.79 15.10 19.27
N ARG A 263 -12.15 14.38 20.35
CA ARG A 263 -13.56 14.00 20.61
C ARG A 263 -14.59 15.14 20.61
N ARG A 264 -14.23 16.32 21.12
CA ARG A 264 -15.15 17.46 21.13
C ARG A 264 -15.40 18.04 19.74
N ARG A 265 -14.42 17.93 18.86
CA ARG A 265 -14.48 18.48 17.52
C ARG A 265 -15.28 17.59 16.59
N GLU A 266 -15.21 16.27 16.80
CA GLU A 266 -16.02 15.30 16.06
C GLU A 266 -17.52 15.57 16.13
N ALA A 267 -18.05 15.81 17.34
CA ALA A 267 -19.46 16.10 17.51
C ALA A 267 -19.88 17.41 16.79
N MET A 268 -18.97 18.38 16.71
CA MET A 268 -19.22 19.63 15.98
C MET A 268 -19.16 19.42 14.46
N ALA A 269 -18.24 18.59 13.98
CA ALA A 269 -18.09 18.26 12.56
C ALA A 269 -19.30 17.43 12.08
N ASP A 270 -19.76 16.43 12.85
CA ASP A 270 -20.99 15.69 12.56
C ASP A 270 -22.22 16.62 12.48
N ALA A 271 -22.34 17.58 13.41
CA ALA A 271 -23.43 18.56 13.37
C ALA A 271 -23.35 19.46 12.12
N ARG A 272 -22.14 19.79 11.67
CA ARG A 272 -21.94 20.54 10.42
C ARG A 272 -22.28 19.70 9.18
N ALA A 273 -21.91 18.42 9.16
CA ALA A 273 -22.29 17.49 8.10
C ALA A 273 -23.81 17.50 7.89
N VAL A 274 -24.58 17.32 8.98
CA VAL A 274 -26.04 17.35 8.94
C VAL A 274 -26.57 18.74 8.57
N GLN A 275 -25.92 19.83 8.99
CA GLN A 275 -26.31 21.18 8.60
C GLN A 275 -26.15 21.45 7.11
N TYR A 276 -25.07 20.96 6.49
CA TYR A 276 -24.82 21.11 5.05
C TYR A 276 -25.74 20.26 4.19
N THR A 277 -25.95 19.01 4.58
CA THR A 277 -26.79 18.07 3.82
C THR A 277 -28.26 18.22 4.11
N ARG A 278 -28.63 18.74 5.29
CA ARG A 278 -29.98 18.69 5.86
C ARG A 278 -30.56 17.28 5.95
N ASP A 279 -29.71 16.28 5.86
CA ASP A 279 -30.08 14.87 5.87
C ASP A 279 -29.21 14.09 6.87
N PRO A 280 -29.70 13.85 8.10
CA PRO A 280 -28.99 13.02 9.06
C PRO A 280 -28.92 11.54 8.64
N ALA A 281 -29.85 11.06 7.78
CA ALA A 281 -29.85 9.67 7.33
C ALA A 281 -28.65 9.38 6.41
N ALA A 282 -28.21 10.35 5.62
CA ALA A 282 -27.02 10.22 4.80
C ALA A 282 -25.75 10.01 5.65
N LEU A 283 -25.58 10.80 6.73
CA LEU A 283 -24.46 10.61 7.67
C LEU A 283 -24.55 9.26 8.37
N ILE A 284 -25.73 8.86 8.85
CA ILE A 284 -25.96 7.55 9.47
C ILE A 284 -25.60 6.44 8.49
N GLY A 285 -26.04 6.51 7.24
CA GLY A 285 -25.75 5.54 6.18
C GLY A 285 -24.26 5.38 5.94
N ALA A 286 -23.52 6.49 5.81
CA ALA A 286 -22.07 6.47 5.65
C ALA A 286 -21.36 5.80 6.84
N LEU A 287 -21.74 6.14 8.07
CA LEU A 287 -21.18 5.55 9.30
C LEU A 287 -21.51 4.06 9.43
N GLN A 288 -22.74 3.63 9.05
CA GLN A 288 -23.14 2.22 9.03
C GLN A 288 -22.31 1.42 8.03
N LYS A 289 -22.10 1.93 6.82
CA LYS A 289 -21.26 1.29 5.79
C LYS A 289 -19.81 1.22 6.23
N ALA A 290 -19.27 2.28 6.83
CA ALA A 290 -17.92 2.27 7.41
C ALA A 290 -17.78 1.21 8.51
N TRP A 291 -18.80 1.07 9.37
CA TRP A 291 -18.83 0.01 10.38
C TRP A 291 -18.87 -1.39 9.76
N ALA A 292 -19.70 -1.60 8.73
CA ALA A 292 -19.82 -2.89 8.07
C ALA A 292 -18.50 -3.34 7.42
N LEU A 293 -17.79 -2.42 6.74
CA LEU A 293 -16.47 -2.71 6.18
C LEU A 293 -15.44 -3.05 7.27
N GLN A 294 -15.48 -2.39 8.43
CA GLN A 294 -14.62 -2.76 9.57
C GLN A 294 -14.92 -4.15 10.13
N GLN A 295 -16.19 -4.62 10.09
CA GLN A 295 -16.52 -6.00 10.46
C GLN A 295 -15.96 -7.02 9.46
N GLN A 296 -15.76 -6.61 8.20
CA GLN A 296 -15.10 -7.41 7.14
C GLN A 296 -13.56 -7.33 7.19
N GLY A 297 -12.99 -6.67 8.20
CA GLY A 297 -11.53 -6.50 8.31
C GLY A 297 -10.96 -5.37 7.44
N ILE A 298 -11.80 -4.60 6.75
CA ILE A 298 -11.38 -3.47 5.93
C ILE A 298 -11.27 -2.23 6.83
N HIS A 299 -10.04 -1.82 7.10
CA HIS A 299 -9.72 -0.68 7.96
C HIS A 299 -8.99 0.40 7.17
N PRO A 300 -9.07 1.68 7.59
CA PRO A 300 -8.28 2.74 7.01
C PRO A 300 -6.78 2.39 7.00
N ARG A 301 -6.09 2.86 5.97
CA ARG A 301 -4.63 2.76 5.94
C ARG A 301 -4.05 3.36 7.23
N ARG A 302 -3.08 2.67 7.81
CA ARG A 302 -2.47 3.10 9.07
C ARG A 302 -1.80 4.47 8.92
N PRO A 303 -2.25 5.50 9.63
CA PRO A 303 -1.60 6.81 9.62
C PRO A 303 -0.32 6.80 10.47
N PRO A 304 0.59 7.75 10.26
CA PRO A 304 1.61 8.06 11.25
C PRO A 304 0.98 8.32 12.63
N PRO A 305 1.59 7.89 13.74
CA PRO A 305 1.01 8.02 15.08
C PRO A 305 0.61 9.45 15.45
N ASP A 306 1.39 10.44 15.01
CA ASP A 306 1.14 11.87 15.20
C ASP A 306 -0.04 12.40 14.37
N ARG A 307 -0.51 11.63 13.38
CA ARG A 307 -1.60 12.00 12.46
C ARG A 307 -2.89 11.18 12.62
N ALA A 308 -2.95 10.24 13.57
CA ALA A 308 -4.11 9.36 13.75
C ALA A 308 -5.44 10.09 14.05
N HIS A 309 -5.38 11.36 14.44
CA HIS A 309 -6.53 12.18 14.81
C HIS A 309 -7.17 12.96 13.65
N ILE A 310 -6.59 12.89 12.43
CA ILE A 310 -7.13 13.61 11.27
C ILE A 310 -8.12 12.79 10.44
N TYR A 311 -8.23 11.48 10.67
CA TYR A 311 -9.05 10.58 9.89
C TYR A 311 -10.52 10.65 10.30
N PHE A 312 -11.43 10.44 9.35
CA PHE A 312 -12.88 10.40 9.59
C PHE A 312 -13.31 9.29 10.55
N ILE A 313 -12.60 8.15 10.55
CA ILE A 313 -12.85 7.02 11.44
C ILE A 313 -11.56 6.51 12.07
N ASN A 314 -11.67 5.86 13.24
CA ASN A 314 -10.53 5.25 13.89
C ASN A 314 -9.95 4.12 13.03
N TYR A 315 -8.62 4.11 12.88
CA TYR A 315 -7.87 3.04 12.22
C TYR A 315 -8.08 1.66 12.87
N ARG A 316 -8.13 1.60 14.18
CA ARG A 316 -8.35 0.38 14.97
C ARG A 316 -9.19 0.71 16.21
N ARG A 317 -9.81 -0.31 16.82
CA ARG A 317 -10.46 -0.14 18.13
C ARG A 317 -9.36 -0.11 19.21
N PRO A 318 -8.99 1.03 19.79
CA PRO A 318 -8.10 1.05 20.93
C PRO A 318 -8.78 0.33 22.11
N GLY A 319 -8.05 -0.53 22.83
CA GLY A 319 -8.56 -1.28 23.97
C GLY A 319 -9.14 -0.36 25.07
N TRP A 320 -8.55 0.82 25.26
CA TRP A 320 -8.99 1.80 26.24
C TRP A 320 -9.86 2.88 25.65
N ARG A 321 -11.10 3.02 26.12
CA ARG A 321 -12.05 4.06 25.68
C ARG A 321 -11.47 5.48 25.77
N ARG A 322 -10.62 5.78 26.76
CA ARG A 322 -10.00 7.09 26.96
C ARG A 322 -8.96 7.48 25.91
N LEU A 323 -8.36 6.51 25.20
CA LEU A 323 -7.34 6.72 24.17
C LEU A 323 -7.92 6.89 22.75
N ARG A 324 -9.24 6.79 22.58
CA ARG A 324 -9.91 6.94 21.28
C ARG A 324 -9.90 8.40 20.86
N THR A 325 -9.42 8.66 19.65
CA THR A 325 -9.44 10.00 19.04
C THR A 325 -10.83 10.38 18.57
N HIS A 326 -11.66 9.41 18.19
CA HIS A 326 -13.04 9.63 17.76
C HIS A 326 -14.01 8.84 18.65
N PRO A 327 -15.27 9.30 18.82
CA PRO A 327 -16.35 8.46 19.36
C PRO A 327 -16.49 7.19 18.51
N THR A 328 -17.05 6.14 19.08
CA THR A 328 -17.31 4.92 18.29
C THR A 328 -18.34 5.21 17.20
N LEU A 329 -18.27 4.49 16.08
CA LEU A 329 -19.28 4.60 15.02
C LEU A 329 -20.69 4.38 15.57
N ARG A 330 -20.87 3.43 16.52
CA ARG A 330 -22.14 3.21 17.21
C ARG A 330 -22.60 4.41 18.03
N GLU A 331 -21.69 5.10 18.71
CA GLU A 331 -22.01 6.33 19.47
C GLU A 331 -22.39 7.46 18.52
N ARG A 332 -21.67 7.66 17.43
CA ARG A 332 -21.99 8.68 16.41
C ARG A 332 -23.35 8.40 15.77
N ILE A 333 -23.64 7.17 15.35
CA ILE A 333 -24.92 6.75 14.76
C ILE A 333 -26.08 7.02 15.74
N ARG A 334 -25.93 6.66 17.03
CA ARG A 334 -26.96 6.89 18.06
C ARG A 334 -27.24 8.36 18.30
N THR A 335 -26.24 9.21 18.26
CA THR A 335 -26.38 10.67 18.43
C THR A 335 -27.35 11.27 17.42
N TRP A 336 -27.44 10.67 16.23
CA TRP A 336 -28.31 11.13 15.14
C TRP A 336 -29.61 10.31 15.01
N GLY A 337 -29.95 9.51 16.01
CA GLY A 337 -31.22 8.75 16.06
C GLY A 337 -31.16 7.40 15.33
N GLY A 338 -30.01 7.00 14.81
CA GLY A 338 -29.81 5.67 14.21
C GLY A 338 -29.45 4.61 15.25
N ASN A 339 -29.55 3.35 14.85
CA ASN A 339 -29.04 2.22 15.63
C ASN A 339 -28.28 1.27 14.70
N ILE A 340 -27.43 0.42 15.29
CA ILE A 340 -26.67 -0.60 14.55
C ILE A 340 -26.36 -1.78 15.44
N SER A 341 -26.64 -2.97 14.94
CA SER A 341 -26.36 -4.26 15.56
C SER A 341 -25.71 -5.21 14.56
N ASN A 342 -25.23 -6.35 15.03
CA ASN A 342 -24.66 -7.35 14.14
C ASN A 342 -25.73 -7.99 13.22
N ALA A 343 -27.00 -7.94 13.59
CA ALA A 343 -28.10 -8.40 12.75
C ALA A 343 -28.31 -7.51 11.50
N ASP A 344 -27.89 -6.25 11.55
CA ASP A 344 -28.03 -5.31 10.43
C ASP A 344 -26.91 -5.48 9.38
N LEU A 345 -25.85 -6.24 9.70
CA LEU A 345 -24.67 -6.38 8.84
C LEU A 345 -25.00 -6.89 7.43
N PRO A 346 -25.82 -7.95 7.23
CA PRO A 346 -26.15 -8.43 5.88
C PRO A 346 -26.87 -7.37 5.03
N ALA A 347 -27.82 -6.64 5.65
CA ALA A 347 -28.58 -5.60 4.95
C ALA A 347 -27.70 -4.40 4.56
N ILE A 348 -26.71 -4.04 5.41
CA ILE A 348 -25.78 -2.96 5.11
C ILE A 348 -24.81 -3.40 3.99
N LEU A 349 -24.31 -4.64 4.02
CA LEU A 349 -23.46 -5.19 2.95
C LEU A 349 -24.21 -5.25 1.62
N ALA A 350 -25.49 -5.63 1.64
CA ALA A 350 -26.32 -5.60 0.43
C ALA A 350 -26.43 -4.17 -0.15
N ARG A 351 -26.57 -3.13 0.68
CA ARG A 351 -26.55 -1.73 0.22
C ARG A 351 -25.18 -1.32 -0.35
N ILE A 352 -24.08 -1.79 0.23
CA ILE A 352 -22.73 -1.57 -0.32
C ILE A 352 -22.63 -2.23 -1.70
N ASN A 353 -23.03 -3.49 -1.82
CA ASN A 353 -22.97 -4.21 -3.08
C ASN A 353 -23.87 -3.57 -4.15
N ALA A 354 -25.06 -3.10 -3.78
CA ALA A 354 -25.92 -2.37 -4.70
C ALA A 354 -25.26 -1.08 -5.23
N CYS A 355 -24.53 -0.34 -4.37
CA CYS A 355 -23.75 0.81 -4.84
C CYS A 355 -22.64 0.42 -5.81
N ARG A 356 -21.96 -0.70 -5.56
CA ARG A 356 -20.90 -1.22 -6.42
C ARG A 356 -21.45 -1.69 -7.76
N SER A 357 -22.53 -2.48 -7.74
CA SER A 357 -23.16 -3.01 -8.96
C SER A 357 -23.74 -1.91 -9.85
N SER A 358 -24.41 -0.90 -9.28
CA SER A 358 -24.94 0.23 -10.05
C SER A 358 -23.84 1.00 -10.79
N ARG A 359 -22.60 0.97 -10.31
CA ARG A 359 -21.45 1.64 -10.89
C ARG A 359 -20.70 0.75 -11.89
N ALA A 360 -20.66 -0.56 -11.62
CA ALA A 360 -20.12 -1.54 -12.56
C ALA A 360 -20.92 -1.54 -13.88
N ALA A 361 -22.22 -1.26 -13.80
CA ALA A 361 -23.10 -1.11 -14.96
C ALA A 361 -22.88 0.19 -15.78
N THR A 362 -22.14 1.17 -15.25
CA THR A 362 -21.71 2.33 -16.06
C THR A 362 -20.60 1.84 -16.98
N PRO A 363 -20.81 1.79 -18.31
CA PRO A 363 -19.79 1.29 -19.21
C PRO A 363 -18.53 2.14 -19.02
N LEU A 364 -17.41 1.51 -18.64
CA LEU A 364 -16.11 2.06 -18.96
C LEU A 364 -16.12 2.25 -20.47
N ARG A 365 -15.87 3.44 -20.92
CA ARG A 365 -15.52 3.63 -22.34
C ARG A 365 -14.41 2.62 -22.60
N PRO A 366 -14.59 1.64 -23.51
CA PRO A 366 -13.52 0.74 -23.84
C PRO A 366 -12.45 1.60 -24.51
N VAL A 367 -11.52 2.09 -23.70
CA VAL A 367 -10.26 2.57 -24.20
C VAL A 367 -9.55 1.28 -24.53
N ALA A 368 -9.54 0.92 -25.81
CA ALA A 368 -8.58 -0.05 -26.30
C ALA A 368 -7.23 0.40 -25.70
N PRO A 369 -6.54 -0.45 -24.94
CA PRO A 369 -5.25 -0.06 -24.39
C PRO A 369 -4.43 0.48 -25.56
N PRO A 370 -3.80 1.66 -25.42
CA PRO A 370 -2.93 2.14 -26.48
C PRO A 370 -1.95 1.00 -26.76
N PRO A 371 -1.56 0.76 -28.02
CA PRO A 371 -0.66 -0.33 -28.35
C PRO A 371 0.52 -0.24 -27.39
N GLU A 372 0.73 -1.30 -26.61
CA GLU A 372 1.75 -1.26 -25.55
C GLU A 372 3.10 -0.98 -26.20
N PRO A 373 3.81 0.07 -25.77
CA PRO A 373 5.14 0.31 -26.26
C PRO A 373 5.97 -0.96 -26.00
N ASN A 374 6.70 -1.42 -27.03
CA ASN A 374 7.59 -2.56 -26.92
C ASN A 374 9.07 -2.09 -26.78
N PRO A 375 9.41 -1.40 -25.68
CA PRO A 375 10.74 -0.86 -25.46
C PRO A 375 11.76 -1.98 -25.27
N THR A 376 12.99 -1.69 -25.69
CA THR A 376 14.12 -2.61 -25.53
C THR A 376 14.96 -2.19 -24.34
N TYR A 377 15.31 -3.15 -23.47
CA TYR A 377 16.14 -2.92 -22.30
C TYR A 377 17.26 -3.99 -22.19
N PRO A 378 18.37 -3.66 -21.50
CA PRO A 378 19.39 -4.65 -21.18
C PRO A 378 18.80 -5.81 -20.38
N LEU A 379 19.19 -7.04 -20.73
CA LEU A 379 18.71 -8.26 -20.09
C LEU A 379 18.84 -8.22 -18.55
N ALA A 380 19.94 -7.68 -18.03
CA ALA A 380 20.18 -7.54 -16.61
C ALA A 380 19.16 -6.64 -15.88
N ALA A 381 18.49 -5.72 -16.58
CA ALA A 381 17.42 -4.90 -16.02
C ALA A 381 16.18 -5.75 -15.76
N TYR A 382 15.80 -6.59 -16.71
CA TYR A 382 14.69 -7.52 -16.56
C TYR A 382 14.97 -8.58 -15.48
N ASP A 383 16.17 -9.14 -15.41
CA ASP A 383 16.54 -10.13 -14.39
C ASP A 383 16.42 -9.55 -12.97
N ARG A 384 16.87 -8.32 -12.76
CA ARG A 384 16.72 -7.62 -11.47
C ARG A 384 15.25 -7.36 -11.12
N LEU A 385 14.45 -6.94 -12.10
CA LEU A 385 13.04 -6.67 -11.93
C LEU A 385 12.25 -7.93 -11.58
N LEU A 386 12.49 -9.01 -12.32
CA LEU A 386 11.80 -10.29 -12.12
C LEU A 386 12.21 -11.00 -10.83
N ALA A 387 13.42 -10.75 -10.31
CA ALA A 387 13.87 -11.27 -9.02
C ALA A 387 13.28 -10.50 -7.81
N ALA A 388 12.68 -9.32 -8.04
CA ALA A 388 12.21 -8.45 -6.97
C ALA A 388 10.84 -8.90 -6.41
N GLU A 389 10.68 -8.77 -5.09
CA GLU A 389 9.35 -8.85 -4.46
C GLU A 389 8.62 -7.50 -4.59
N LEU A 390 7.38 -7.55 -5.07
CA LEU A 390 6.51 -6.38 -5.06
C LEU A 390 5.99 -6.09 -3.65
N ARG A 391 6.14 -4.86 -3.20
CA ARG A 391 5.57 -4.38 -1.93
C ARG A 391 4.94 -2.99 -2.11
N PRO A 392 3.69 -2.82 -1.69
CA PRO A 392 2.80 -3.81 -1.08
C PRO A 392 2.31 -4.86 -2.10
N ALA A 393 2.13 -6.10 -1.64
CA ALA A 393 1.48 -7.13 -2.45
C ALA A 393 0.00 -6.79 -2.66
N PRO A 394 -0.63 -7.21 -3.78
CA PRO A 394 -2.06 -7.04 -3.98
C PRO A 394 -2.87 -7.67 -2.85
N THR A 395 -3.89 -6.97 -2.38
CA THR A 395 -4.77 -7.45 -1.29
C THR A 395 -5.64 -8.64 -1.72
N ASP A 396 -6.02 -8.68 -3.00
CA ASP A 396 -6.71 -9.81 -3.64
C ASP A 396 -5.92 -10.27 -4.87
N PRO A 397 -5.05 -11.29 -4.73
CA PRO A 397 -4.25 -11.80 -5.84
C PRO A 397 -5.10 -12.38 -7.00
N THR A 398 -6.26 -12.94 -6.69
CA THR A 398 -7.19 -13.49 -7.70
C THR A 398 -7.78 -12.39 -8.57
N ALA A 399 -8.28 -11.33 -7.94
CA ALA A 399 -8.82 -10.18 -8.67
C ALA A 399 -7.73 -9.47 -9.50
N ALA A 400 -6.53 -9.33 -8.96
CA ALA A 400 -5.41 -8.73 -9.68
C ALA A 400 -4.94 -9.59 -10.87
N LEU A 401 -4.97 -10.91 -10.73
CA LEU A 401 -4.64 -11.84 -11.81
C LEU A 401 -5.68 -11.73 -12.95
N LEU A 402 -6.97 -11.75 -12.65
CA LEU A 402 -8.02 -11.57 -13.66
C LEU A 402 -7.95 -10.19 -14.33
N ALA A 403 -7.63 -9.15 -13.57
CA ALA A 403 -7.47 -7.81 -14.10
C ALA A 403 -6.29 -7.68 -15.09
N ILE A 404 -5.17 -8.38 -14.85
CA ILE A 404 -4.05 -8.43 -15.79
C ILE A 404 -4.44 -9.10 -17.10
N PHE A 405 -5.16 -10.23 -17.03
CA PHE A 405 -5.66 -10.90 -18.24
C PHE A 405 -6.64 -10.01 -19.00
N ALA A 406 -7.62 -9.41 -18.31
CA ALA A 406 -8.57 -8.49 -18.92
C ALA A 406 -7.88 -7.26 -19.54
N TYR A 407 -6.82 -6.76 -18.91
CA TYR A 407 -6.04 -5.64 -19.43
C TYR A 407 -5.34 -6.00 -20.77
N HIS A 408 -4.67 -7.14 -20.81
CA HIS A 408 -3.94 -7.57 -21.99
C HIS A 408 -4.87 -7.99 -23.14
N SER A 409 -6.03 -8.58 -22.83
CA SER A 409 -7.04 -8.96 -23.82
C SER A 409 -7.89 -7.81 -24.34
N GLY A 410 -7.79 -6.63 -23.72
CA GLY A 410 -8.67 -5.51 -24.04
C GLY A 410 -10.16 -5.78 -23.75
N THR A 411 -10.46 -6.89 -23.04
CA THR A 411 -11.82 -7.31 -22.75
C THR A 411 -12.42 -6.46 -21.63
N ALA A 412 -13.63 -5.98 -21.83
CA ALA A 412 -14.35 -5.29 -20.77
C ALA A 412 -14.71 -6.30 -19.67
N LEU A 413 -14.33 -6.02 -18.42
CA LEU A 413 -14.69 -6.84 -17.26
C LEU A 413 -16.21 -7.06 -17.13
N ALA A 414 -17.03 -6.11 -17.64
CA ALA A 414 -18.48 -6.24 -17.72
C ALA A 414 -18.95 -7.39 -18.63
N ASP A 415 -18.13 -7.82 -19.59
CA ASP A 415 -18.45 -8.94 -20.46
C ASP A 415 -18.37 -10.27 -19.70
N LEU A 416 -17.44 -10.36 -18.74
CA LEU A 416 -17.35 -11.52 -17.83
C LEU A 416 -18.58 -11.63 -16.90
N GLU A 417 -19.11 -10.50 -16.45
CA GLU A 417 -20.35 -10.46 -15.66
C GLU A 417 -21.54 -10.92 -16.50
N ARG A 418 -21.68 -10.39 -17.73
CA ARG A 418 -22.75 -10.77 -18.66
C ARG A 418 -22.68 -12.25 -19.06
N ALA A 419 -21.48 -12.79 -19.16
CA ALA A 419 -21.27 -14.21 -19.41
C ALA A 419 -21.53 -15.10 -18.17
N GLY A 420 -21.84 -14.51 -17.01
CA GLY A 420 -22.03 -15.25 -15.75
C GLY A 420 -20.75 -15.88 -15.18
N LEU A 421 -19.59 -15.49 -15.68
CA LEU A 421 -18.31 -16.07 -15.31
C LEU A 421 -17.70 -15.42 -14.06
N LEU A 422 -18.11 -14.19 -13.74
CA LEU A 422 -17.59 -13.45 -12.59
C LEU A 422 -18.73 -12.85 -11.76
N PRO A 423 -18.84 -13.17 -10.44
CA PRO A 423 -19.82 -12.54 -9.57
C PRO A 423 -19.59 -11.02 -9.46
N SER A 424 -20.68 -10.24 -9.39
CA SER A 424 -20.64 -8.77 -9.30
C SER A 424 -19.75 -8.24 -8.15
N GLU A 425 -19.69 -8.98 -7.04
CA GLU A 425 -18.84 -8.62 -5.89
C GLU A 425 -17.33 -8.64 -6.25
N ARG A 426 -16.91 -9.60 -7.06
CA ARG A 426 -15.51 -9.71 -7.51
C ARG A 426 -15.21 -8.80 -8.69
N LEU A 427 -16.19 -8.52 -9.53
CA LEU A 427 -16.05 -7.60 -10.65
C LEU A 427 -15.53 -6.24 -10.20
N PHE A 428 -16.06 -5.75 -9.08
CA PHE A 428 -15.61 -4.48 -8.51
C PHE A 428 -14.11 -4.48 -8.15
N THR A 429 -13.65 -5.52 -7.46
CA THR A 429 -12.24 -5.65 -7.07
C THR A 429 -11.34 -5.83 -8.29
N CYS A 430 -11.80 -6.61 -9.30
CA CYS A 430 -11.10 -6.77 -10.57
C CYS A 430 -10.98 -5.44 -11.33
N ARG A 431 -12.06 -4.65 -11.40
CA ARG A 431 -12.07 -3.35 -12.07
C ARG A 431 -11.06 -2.39 -11.45
N ARG A 432 -11.01 -2.35 -10.13
CA ARG A 432 -10.05 -1.54 -9.41
C ARG A 432 -8.61 -1.95 -9.68
N ALA A 433 -8.34 -3.25 -9.67
CA ALA A 433 -7.03 -3.78 -10.03
C ALA A 433 -6.67 -3.43 -11.49
N TYR A 434 -7.65 -3.53 -12.40
CA TYR A 434 -7.51 -3.16 -13.80
C TYR A 434 -7.09 -1.68 -13.97
N ASP A 435 -7.77 -0.75 -13.29
CA ASP A 435 -7.46 0.68 -13.36
C ASP A 435 -6.03 0.98 -12.87
N THR A 436 -5.60 0.28 -11.80
CA THR A 436 -4.24 0.39 -11.29
C THR A 436 -3.21 -0.14 -12.29
N ILE A 437 -3.49 -1.26 -12.95
CA ILE A 437 -2.63 -1.88 -13.96
C ILE A 437 -2.53 -0.98 -15.20
N ALA A 438 -3.66 -0.45 -15.67
CA ALA A 438 -3.72 0.43 -16.84
C ALA A 438 -2.88 1.71 -16.67
N GLN A 439 -2.79 2.21 -15.43
CA GLN A 439 -2.00 3.41 -15.10
C GLN A 439 -0.53 3.10 -14.80
N SER A 440 -0.14 1.82 -14.72
CA SER A 440 1.22 1.40 -14.39
C SER A 440 2.15 1.49 -15.60
N GLU A 441 3.43 1.71 -15.36
CA GLU A 441 4.44 1.62 -16.41
C GLU A 441 4.58 0.18 -16.95
N PRO A 442 4.92 -0.03 -18.23
CA PRO A 442 5.02 -1.36 -18.85
C PRO A 442 5.92 -2.34 -18.08
N LEU A 443 7.08 -1.88 -17.60
CA LEU A 443 7.99 -2.70 -16.77
C LEU A 443 7.36 -3.13 -15.44
N LEU A 444 6.54 -2.27 -14.83
CA LEU A 444 5.87 -2.60 -13.58
C LEU A 444 4.77 -3.64 -13.83
N ARG A 445 4.09 -3.60 -14.97
CA ARG A 445 3.13 -4.63 -15.39
C ARG A 445 3.80 -6.00 -15.52
N LEU A 446 4.99 -6.07 -16.13
CA LEU A 446 5.77 -7.31 -16.19
C LEU A 446 6.09 -7.85 -14.78
N ALA A 447 6.57 -6.99 -13.88
CA ALA A 447 6.87 -7.38 -12.50
C ALA A 447 5.63 -7.86 -11.76
N LEU A 448 4.49 -7.22 -11.96
CA LEU A 448 3.20 -7.60 -11.38
C LEU A 448 2.71 -8.94 -11.93
N THR A 449 2.77 -9.15 -13.24
CA THR A 449 2.45 -10.43 -13.89
C THR A 449 3.31 -11.54 -13.33
N ALA A 450 4.60 -11.31 -13.16
CA ALA A 450 5.52 -12.28 -12.59
C ALA A 450 5.20 -12.60 -11.12
N HIS A 451 4.86 -11.59 -10.33
CA HIS A 451 4.50 -11.77 -8.92
C HIS A 451 3.20 -12.56 -8.78
N LEU A 452 2.15 -12.20 -9.52
CA LEU A 452 0.84 -12.86 -9.47
C LEU A 452 0.91 -14.30 -9.97
N SER A 453 1.66 -14.55 -11.03
CA SER A 453 1.85 -15.90 -11.54
C SER A 453 2.57 -16.80 -10.53
N ARG A 454 3.53 -16.28 -9.77
CA ARG A 454 4.17 -17.03 -8.67
C ARG A 454 3.22 -17.26 -7.51
N THR A 455 2.42 -16.26 -7.15
CA THR A 455 1.41 -16.36 -6.09
C THR A 455 0.35 -17.40 -6.43
N ALA A 456 -0.02 -17.52 -7.71
CA ALA A 456 -0.99 -18.49 -8.20
C ALA A 456 -0.56 -19.97 -8.02
N PHE A 457 0.72 -20.26 -7.81
CA PHE A 457 1.15 -21.61 -7.43
C PHE A 457 0.57 -22.03 -6.07
N ALA A 458 0.36 -21.08 -5.16
CA ALA A 458 -0.22 -21.34 -3.83
C ALA A 458 -1.75 -21.43 -3.83
N PHE A 459 -2.42 -21.13 -4.94
CA PHE A 459 -3.87 -21.32 -5.04
C PHE A 459 -4.24 -22.81 -4.92
N ASP A 460 -5.35 -23.10 -4.25
CA ASP A 460 -5.86 -24.45 -4.17
C ASP A 460 -6.41 -24.94 -5.53
N ILE A 461 -6.71 -26.23 -5.61
CA ILE A 461 -7.20 -26.86 -6.85
C ILE A 461 -8.57 -26.30 -7.24
N ALA A 462 -9.44 -26.04 -6.26
CA ALA A 462 -10.80 -25.53 -6.52
C ALA A 462 -10.74 -24.11 -7.10
N GLU A 463 -9.89 -23.25 -6.56
CA GLU A 463 -9.68 -21.89 -7.08
C GLU A 463 -9.12 -21.92 -8.51
N LYS A 464 -8.15 -22.79 -8.79
CA LYS A 464 -7.59 -22.95 -10.14
C LYS A 464 -8.63 -23.47 -11.13
N GLN A 465 -9.44 -24.44 -10.75
CA GLN A 465 -10.53 -24.96 -11.58
C GLN A 465 -11.59 -23.91 -11.87
N ARG A 466 -11.84 -23.01 -10.92
CA ARG A 466 -12.78 -21.90 -11.10
C ARG A 466 -12.22 -20.81 -12.01
N LEU A 467 -10.93 -20.50 -11.92
CA LEU A 467 -10.29 -19.43 -12.68
C LEU A 467 -9.95 -19.82 -14.14
N ASP A 468 -9.62 -21.09 -14.39
CA ASP A 468 -9.17 -21.53 -15.72
C ASP A 468 -10.20 -21.24 -16.84
N PRO A 469 -11.51 -21.52 -16.69
CA PRO A 469 -12.50 -21.18 -17.72
C PRO A 469 -12.65 -19.66 -17.93
N ILE A 470 -12.51 -18.85 -16.87
CA ILE A 470 -12.59 -17.39 -16.96
C ILE A 470 -11.39 -16.86 -17.75
N ILE A 471 -10.19 -17.31 -17.43
CA ILE A 471 -8.96 -16.91 -18.10
C ILE A 471 -8.96 -17.35 -19.57
N ARG A 472 -9.44 -18.57 -19.88
CA ARG A 472 -9.61 -19.02 -21.27
C ARG A 472 -10.58 -18.14 -22.03
N HIS A 473 -11.72 -17.81 -21.44
CA HIS A 473 -12.69 -16.92 -22.06
C HIS A 473 -12.09 -15.56 -22.40
N LEU A 474 -11.29 -14.97 -21.47
CA LEU A 474 -10.60 -13.71 -21.72
C LEU A 474 -9.63 -13.77 -22.91
N ILE A 475 -8.92 -14.89 -23.08
CA ILE A 475 -7.93 -15.08 -24.13
C ILE A 475 -8.57 -15.39 -25.48
N GLU A 476 -9.72 -16.07 -25.49
CA GLU A 476 -10.38 -16.51 -26.71
C GLU A 476 -11.41 -15.49 -27.24
N HIS A 477 -11.74 -14.45 -26.47
CA HIS A 477 -12.86 -13.55 -26.71
C HIS A 477 -12.77 -12.77 -28.03
N ASP A 478 -11.61 -12.25 -28.40
CA ASP A 478 -11.43 -11.43 -29.60
C ASP A 478 -10.79 -12.17 -30.79
N GLY A 479 -10.42 -13.43 -30.58
CA GLY A 479 -9.76 -14.28 -31.59
C GLY A 479 -8.33 -13.83 -31.92
N GLN A 480 -7.79 -12.84 -31.20
CA GLN A 480 -6.41 -12.36 -31.33
C GLN A 480 -5.66 -12.64 -30.03
N LEU A 481 -4.48 -13.19 -30.14
CA LEU A 481 -3.64 -13.52 -28.97
C LEU A 481 -2.38 -12.65 -29.00
N SER A 482 -2.36 -11.62 -28.16
CA SER A 482 -1.18 -10.76 -28.00
C SER A 482 -0.03 -11.52 -27.33
N ARG A 483 1.21 -11.06 -27.52
CA ARG A 483 2.40 -11.63 -26.86
C ARG A 483 2.31 -11.56 -25.33
N TYR A 484 1.70 -10.53 -24.80
CA TYR A 484 1.51 -10.34 -23.37
C TYR A 484 0.51 -11.33 -22.78
N GLU A 485 -0.62 -11.55 -23.47
CA GLU A 485 -1.62 -12.56 -23.10
C GLU A 485 -1.05 -13.96 -23.16
N LEU A 486 -0.36 -14.27 -24.26
CA LEU A 486 0.31 -15.54 -24.47
C LEU A 486 1.27 -15.88 -23.31
N ALA A 487 2.12 -14.93 -22.95
CA ALA A 487 3.07 -15.09 -21.85
C ALA A 487 2.36 -15.25 -20.50
N ALA A 488 1.35 -14.42 -20.22
CA ALA A 488 0.57 -14.53 -18.99
C ALA A 488 -0.15 -15.86 -18.91
N PHE A 489 -0.70 -16.37 -20.03
CA PHE A 489 -1.38 -17.66 -20.10
C PHE A 489 -0.44 -18.83 -19.89
N ILE A 490 0.72 -18.87 -20.57
CA ILE A 490 1.72 -19.90 -20.34
C ILE A 490 2.15 -19.93 -18.86
N ALA A 491 2.38 -18.74 -18.25
CA ALA A 491 2.72 -18.64 -16.85
C ALA A 491 1.58 -19.14 -15.92
N TRP A 492 0.33 -18.88 -16.25
CA TRP A 492 -0.84 -19.43 -15.56
C TRP A 492 -0.90 -20.95 -15.70
N ARG A 493 -0.76 -21.48 -16.92
CA ARG A 493 -0.79 -22.93 -17.19
C ARG A 493 0.31 -23.66 -16.43
N ALA A 494 1.48 -23.03 -16.22
CA ALA A 494 2.53 -23.58 -15.39
C ALA A 494 2.07 -23.90 -13.95
N THR A 495 1.10 -23.15 -13.42
CA THR A 495 0.55 -23.36 -12.07
C THR A 495 -0.49 -24.47 -12.01
N CYS A 496 -1.16 -24.73 -13.13
CA CYS A 496 -2.23 -25.73 -13.22
C CYS A 496 -1.72 -27.15 -13.51
N ILE A 497 -0.53 -27.28 -14.14
CA ILE A 497 0.01 -28.57 -14.58
C ILE A 497 1.06 -29.06 -13.59
N THR A 498 0.86 -30.28 -13.08
CA THR A 498 1.87 -30.96 -12.26
C THR A 498 2.82 -31.77 -13.15
N GLY A 499 4.13 -31.62 -12.90
CA GLY A 499 5.14 -32.43 -13.59
C GLY A 499 4.97 -33.93 -13.26
N ARG A 500 4.89 -34.77 -14.28
CA ARG A 500 4.71 -36.22 -14.14
C ARG A 500 6.01 -37.02 -14.19
N GLY A 501 7.15 -36.36 -14.41
CA GLY A 501 8.45 -37.04 -14.50
C GLY A 501 8.67 -37.76 -15.82
N ALA A 502 8.06 -37.31 -16.92
CA ALA A 502 8.21 -37.91 -18.25
C ALA A 502 9.65 -37.81 -18.77
N ASP A 503 10.07 -38.81 -19.55
CA ASP A 503 11.32 -38.79 -20.28
C ASP A 503 11.26 -37.79 -21.45
N TYR A 504 12.35 -37.08 -21.72
CA TYR A 504 12.42 -36.09 -22.78
C TYR A 504 12.28 -36.70 -24.18
N ARG A 505 12.65 -37.98 -24.35
CA ARG A 505 12.55 -38.70 -25.64
C ARG A 505 11.10 -38.80 -26.15
N ALA A 506 10.14 -38.83 -25.23
CA ALA A 506 8.73 -38.81 -25.61
C ALA A 506 8.25 -37.39 -26.05
N HIS A 507 9.09 -36.38 -25.88
CA HIS A 507 8.78 -34.97 -26.12
C HIS A 507 9.81 -34.27 -27.01
N GLU A 508 10.60 -35.03 -27.79
CA GLU A 508 11.62 -34.46 -28.70
C GLU A 508 11.00 -33.49 -29.71
N ALA A 509 9.85 -33.82 -30.25
CA ALA A 509 9.14 -32.95 -31.17
C ALA A 509 8.71 -31.63 -30.49
N ASP A 510 8.28 -31.67 -29.23
CA ASP A 510 7.90 -30.49 -28.46
C ASP A 510 9.11 -29.58 -28.19
N ILE A 511 10.28 -30.20 -27.91
CA ILE A 511 11.53 -29.47 -27.67
C ILE A 511 12.00 -28.80 -28.96
N ALA A 512 12.05 -29.55 -30.06
CA ALA A 512 12.47 -29.03 -31.35
C ALA A 512 11.54 -27.91 -31.84
N TRP A 513 10.23 -28.06 -31.61
CA TRP A 513 9.27 -27.03 -31.95
C TRP A 513 9.49 -25.74 -31.13
N LEU A 514 9.80 -25.87 -29.82
CA LEU A 514 10.14 -24.71 -28.98
C LEU A 514 11.39 -23.99 -29.50
N TYR A 515 12.43 -24.72 -29.92
CA TYR A 515 13.64 -24.12 -30.46
C TYR A 515 13.39 -23.42 -31.80
N ASN A 516 12.55 -24.03 -32.67
CA ASN A 516 12.12 -23.39 -33.91
C ASN A 516 11.35 -22.10 -33.65
N PHE A 517 10.46 -22.10 -32.65
CA PHE A 517 9.74 -20.90 -32.24
C PHE A 517 10.69 -19.80 -31.74
N LEU A 518 11.63 -20.13 -30.86
CA LEU A 518 12.60 -19.17 -30.31
C LEU A 518 13.49 -18.56 -31.41
N ALA A 519 13.88 -19.34 -32.40
CA ALA A 519 14.63 -18.86 -33.55
C ALA A 519 13.83 -17.87 -34.41
N CYS A 520 12.52 -18.10 -34.58
CA CYS A 520 11.64 -17.23 -35.35
C CYS A 520 11.11 -16.03 -34.55
N ASP A 521 11.32 -15.96 -33.22
CA ASP A 521 10.75 -14.93 -32.35
C ASP A 521 11.54 -13.60 -32.34
N ASP A 522 12.66 -13.55 -33.01
CA ASP A 522 13.47 -12.35 -33.17
C ASP A 522 13.29 -11.76 -34.57
N PRO A 523 12.54 -10.64 -34.72
CA PRO A 523 12.34 -10.03 -36.03
C PRO A 523 13.62 -9.44 -36.61
N ASP A 524 14.64 -9.18 -35.79
CA ASP A 524 15.91 -8.62 -36.19
C ASP A 524 16.97 -9.71 -36.51
N ASP A 525 16.63 -10.99 -36.34
CA ASP A 525 17.53 -12.10 -36.67
C ASP A 525 17.63 -12.28 -38.20
N PRO A 526 18.80 -12.08 -38.80
CA PRO A 526 18.96 -12.19 -40.26
C PRO A 526 18.92 -13.65 -40.74
N ASN A 527 19.09 -14.63 -39.87
CA ASN A 527 19.11 -16.05 -40.20
C ASN A 527 18.54 -16.95 -39.11
N PRO A 528 17.20 -16.97 -38.98
CA PRO A 528 16.53 -17.81 -37.97
C PRO A 528 16.84 -19.31 -38.08
N GLN A 529 17.14 -19.79 -39.29
CA GLN A 529 17.55 -21.18 -39.49
C GLN A 529 18.87 -21.51 -38.78
N ALA A 530 19.86 -20.64 -38.90
CA ALA A 530 21.14 -20.81 -38.20
C ALA A 530 20.96 -20.78 -36.68
N THR A 531 20.12 -19.85 -36.20
CA THR A 531 19.76 -19.78 -34.74
C THR A 531 19.07 -21.06 -34.27
N TYR A 532 18.22 -21.69 -35.09
CA TYR A 532 17.62 -22.99 -34.77
C TYR A 532 18.65 -24.09 -34.68
N GLU A 533 19.58 -24.16 -35.64
CA GLU A 533 20.68 -25.13 -35.67
C GLU A 533 21.61 -24.93 -34.48
N ASP A 534 21.96 -23.70 -34.13
CA ASP A 534 22.75 -23.37 -32.93
C ASP A 534 22.02 -23.81 -31.63
N LEU A 535 20.72 -23.61 -31.53
CA LEU A 535 19.93 -24.05 -30.37
C LEU A 535 19.95 -25.58 -30.21
N LEU A 536 19.88 -26.32 -31.32
CA LEU A 536 20.02 -27.78 -31.32
C LEU A 536 21.41 -28.23 -30.90
N GLU A 537 22.45 -27.53 -31.34
CA GLU A 537 23.86 -27.87 -31.03
C GLU A 537 24.16 -27.56 -29.53
N VAL A 538 23.73 -26.42 -29.04
CA VAL A 538 23.93 -25.99 -27.64
C VAL A 538 23.02 -26.75 -26.67
N SER A 539 22.00 -27.44 -27.17
CA SER A 539 21.09 -28.21 -26.34
C SER A 539 21.81 -29.33 -25.59
N ALA A 540 21.69 -29.32 -24.27
CA ALA A 540 22.20 -30.39 -23.43
C ALA A 540 21.39 -31.71 -23.54
N LEU A 541 20.29 -31.70 -24.31
CA LEU A 541 19.43 -32.87 -24.58
C LEU A 541 19.66 -33.32 -26.02
N PRO A 542 20.32 -34.48 -26.27
CA PRO A 542 20.45 -35.00 -27.61
C PRO A 542 19.09 -35.43 -28.15
N LEU A 543 18.65 -34.82 -29.25
CA LEU A 543 17.42 -35.18 -29.93
C LEU A 543 17.72 -36.23 -31.01
N GLY A 544 17.01 -37.35 -31.00
CA GLY A 544 17.23 -38.48 -31.92
C GLY A 544 16.75 -38.21 -33.35
N GLN A 545 15.66 -37.47 -33.48
CA GLN A 545 15.14 -36.97 -34.77
C GLN A 545 14.85 -35.51 -34.66
N THR A 546 15.64 -34.65 -35.28
CA THR A 546 15.42 -33.24 -35.36
C THR A 546 14.56 -32.91 -36.60
N PRO A 547 13.35 -32.36 -36.44
CA PRO A 547 12.58 -31.84 -37.56
C PRO A 547 13.40 -30.78 -38.29
N ALA A 548 13.27 -30.73 -39.62
CA ALA A 548 13.84 -29.63 -40.40
C ALA A 548 13.24 -28.31 -39.93
N TRP A 549 14.04 -27.23 -39.92
CA TRP A 549 13.56 -25.89 -39.62
C TRP A 549 12.41 -25.51 -40.54
N GLN A 550 11.40 -24.87 -39.98
CA GLN A 550 10.26 -24.32 -40.72
C GLN A 550 9.98 -22.88 -40.28
N PRO A 551 9.77 -21.95 -41.20
CA PRO A 551 9.42 -20.60 -40.83
C PRO A 551 8.08 -20.58 -40.10
N LEU A 552 8.04 -19.94 -38.93
CA LEU A 552 6.83 -19.75 -38.14
C LEU A 552 6.45 -18.29 -38.09
N ASP A 553 5.20 -18.00 -38.38
CA ASP A 553 4.62 -16.68 -38.07
C ASP A 553 4.35 -16.62 -36.55
N THR A 554 5.35 -16.16 -35.82
CA THR A 554 5.28 -16.06 -34.37
C THR A 554 4.26 -15.01 -33.89
N GLY A 555 3.83 -14.07 -34.74
CA GLY A 555 2.77 -13.10 -34.46
C GLY A 555 1.36 -13.69 -34.55
N SER A 556 1.19 -14.86 -35.15
CA SER A 556 -0.11 -15.49 -35.34
C SER A 556 -0.65 -16.09 -34.02
N SER A 557 -1.93 -15.84 -33.73
CA SER A 557 -2.66 -16.48 -32.61
C SER A 557 -2.61 -17.99 -32.66
N LYS A 558 -2.65 -18.58 -33.87
CA LYS A 558 -2.53 -20.04 -34.07
C LYS A 558 -1.20 -20.57 -33.58
N THR A 559 -0.10 -19.92 -33.92
CA THR A 559 1.25 -20.29 -33.47
C THR A 559 1.37 -20.08 -31.95
N GLY A 560 0.79 -19.02 -31.40
CA GLY A 560 0.73 -18.78 -29.96
C GLY A 560 0.03 -19.92 -29.21
N LEU A 561 -1.12 -20.40 -29.68
CA LEU A 561 -1.83 -21.55 -29.08
C LEU A 561 -1.03 -22.85 -29.20
N GLN A 562 -0.31 -23.06 -30.32
CA GLN A 562 0.61 -24.18 -30.45
C GLN A 562 1.72 -24.13 -29.42
N LEU A 563 2.32 -22.93 -29.19
CA LEU A 563 3.32 -22.75 -28.14
C LEU A 563 2.79 -23.12 -26.76
N CYS A 564 1.56 -22.74 -26.42
CA CYS A 564 0.95 -23.14 -25.16
C CYS A 564 0.87 -24.67 -25.04
N HIS A 565 0.43 -25.35 -26.09
CA HIS A 565 0.33 -26.82 -26.11
C HIS A 565 1.69 -27.49 -25.89
N HIS A 566 2.71 -27.07 -26.63
CA HIS A 566 4.07 -27.61 -26.46
C HIS A 566 4.64 -27.28 -25.07
N CYS A 567 4.43 -26.08 -24.54
CA CYS A 567 4.82 -25.70 -23.19
C CYS A 567 4.15 -26.58 -22.12
N GLU A 568 2.86 -26.93 -22.28
CA GLU A 568 2.17 -27.85 -21.37
C GLU A 568 2.77 -29.26 -21.41
N ALA A 569 3.17 -29.75 -22.59
CA ALA A 569 3.87 -31.01 -22.74
C ALA A 569 5.24 -30.99 -22.04
N LEU A 570 6.02 -29.94 -22.26
CA LEU A 570 7.34 -29.76 -21.64
C LEU A 570 7.26 -29.60 -20.11
N ARG A 571 6.16 -29.09 -19.57
CA ARG A 571 5.93 -29.02 -18.13
C ARG A 571 5.86 -30.40 -17.47
N ARG A 572 5.45 -31.43 -18.19
CA ARG A 572 5.33 -32.82 -17.71
C ARG A 572 6.68 -33.55 -17.62
N LEU A 573 7.73 -33.02 -18.22
CA LEU A 573 9.07 -33.60 -18.17
C LEU A 573 9.59 -33.72 -16.73
N ALA A 574 10.48 -34.68 -16.51
CA ALA A 574 11.22 -34.80 -15.25
C ALA A 574 12.01 -33.51 -14.96
N PRO A 575 12.18 -33.11 -13.68
CA PRO A 575 12.82 -31.85 -13.30
C PRO A 575 14.21 -31.66 -13.88
N ILE A 576 14.96 -32.77 -14.06
CA ILE A 576 16.31 -32.72 -14.62
C ILE A 576 16.29 -32.27 -16.08
N PHE A 577 15.37 -32.78 -16.90
CA PHE A 577 15.27 -32.41 -18.32
C PHE A 577 14.78 -30.97 -18.47
N ARG A 578 13.82 -30.54 -17.65
CA ARG A 578 13.38 -29.14 -17.61
C ARG A 578 14.52 -28.18 -17.26
N ARG A 579 15.44 -28.60 -16.38
CA ARG A 579 16.64 -27.82 -16.05
C ARG A 579 17.57 -27.66 -17.24
N TYR A 580 17.75 -28.69 -18.03
CA TYR A 580 18.55 -28.60 -19.26
C TYR A 580 17.95 -27.65 -20.27
N LEU A 581 16.63 -27.73 -20.50
CA LEU A 581 15.92 -26.78 -21.37
C LEU A 581 16.02 -25.35 -20.86
N LEU A 582 15.96 -25.16 -19.56
CA LEU A 582 16.14 -23.84 -18.94
C LEU A 582 17.56 -23.29 -19.17
N ILE A 583 18.59 -24.13 -19.17
CA ILE A 583 19.97 -23.72 -19.48
C ILE A 583 20.04 -23.25 -20.93
N THR A 584 19.53 -24.02 -21.89
CA THR A 584 19.51 -23.65 -23.31
C THR A 584 18.74 -22.34 -23.54
N LEU A 585 17.57 -22.21 -22.95
CA LEU A 585 16.77 -20.96 -22.99
C LEU A 585 17.56 -19.75 -22.47
N ASN A 586 18.24 -19.90 -21.34
CA ASN A 586 19.03 -18.82 -20.76
C ASN A 586 20.26 -18.49 -21.59
N LEU A 587 20.90 -19.45 -22.24
CA LEU A 587 22.01 -19.21 -23.16
C LEU A 587 21.54 -18.43 -24.38
N HIS A 588 20.42 -18.81 -24.99
CA HIS A 588 19.83 -18.09 -26.11
C HIS A 588 19.57 -16.59 -25.79
N TYR A 589 18.93 -16.28 -24.66
CA TYR A 589 18.69 -14.88 -24.31
C TYR A 589 19.97 -14.15 -23.85
N ARG A 590 20.96 -14.83 -23.27
CA ARG A 590 22.24 -14.22 -22.88
C ARG A 590 23.14 -13.85 -24.03
N SER A 591 22.96 -14.44 -25.20
CA SER A 591 23.67 -14.03 -26.41
C SER A 591 23.20 -12.65 -26.90
N LYS A 592 22.04 -12.18 -26.46
CA LYS A 592 21.45 -10.87 -26.81
C LYS A 592 21.85 -9.81 -25.78
N ALA A 593 22.37 -8.68 -26.25
CA ALA A 593 22.76 -7.54 -25.38
C ALA A 593 21.52 -6.89 -24.72
N ALA A 594 20.43 -6.85 -25.44
CA ALA A 594 19.13 -6.31 -25.00
C ALA A 594 17.99 -7.11 -25.64
N ILE A 595 16.83 -7.11 -25.00
CA ILE A 595 15.61 -7.76 -25.47
C ILE A 595 14.42 -6.81 -25.36
N THR A 596 13.41 -7.02 -26.20
CA THR A 596 12.18 -6.25 -26.12
C THR A 596 11.35 -6.66 -24.90
N LEU A 597 10.40 -5.80 -24.52
CA LEU A 597 9.49 -6.10 -23.41
C LEU A 597 8.67 -7.37 -23.67
N GLN A 598 8.19 -7.58 -24.90
CA GLN A 598 7.46 -8.80 -25.28
C GLN A 598 8.31 -10.06 -25.14
N GLN A 599 9.57 -10.01 -25.56
CA GLN A 599 10.53 -11.11 -25.37
C GLN A 599 10.80 -11.36 -23.89
N ALA A 600 10.84 -10.31 -23.05
CA ALA A 600 11.00 -10.46 -21.60
C ALA A 600 9.80 -11.15 -20.93
N TYR A 601 8.58 -10.82 -21.36
CA TYR A 601 7.36 -11.52 -20.90
C TYR A 601 7.38 -12.99 -21.29
N LEU A 602 7.70 -13.29 -22.55
CA LEU A 602 7.80 -14.65 -23.05
C LEU A 602 8.89 -15.46 -22.35
N ARG A 603 10.08 -14.89 -22.21
CA ARG A 603 11.18 -15.51 -21.45
C ARG A 603 10.75 -15.84 -20.02
N PHE A 604 10.11 -14.90 -19.33
CA PHE A 604 9.60 -15.13 -17.98
C PHE A 604 8.62 -16.32 -17.96
N ALA A 605 7.67 -16.37 -18.86
CA ALA A 605 6.65 -17.43 -18.94
C ALA A 605 7.30 -18.81 -19.20
N LEU A 606 8.23 -18.87 -20.14
CA LEU A 606 8.98 -20.10 -20.44
C LEU A 606 9.87 -20.54 -19.25
N GLN A 607 10.50 -19.62 -18.57
CA GLN A 607 11.21 -19.93 -17.33
C GLN A 607 10.27 -20.52 -16.28
N GLN A 608 9.08 -19.95 -16.11
CA GLN A 608 8.12 -20.41 -15.12
C GLN A 608 7.57 -21.81 -15.43
N ILE A 609 7.29 -22.10 -16.69
CA ILE A 609 6.85 -23.45 -17.09
C ILE A 609 7.92 -24.50 -16.85
N LEU A 610 9.19 -24.17 -17.03
CA LEU A 610 10.32 -25.06 -16.84
C LEU A 610 10.76 -25.21 -15.37
N THR A 611 10.73 -24.14 -14.57
CA THR A 611 11.17 -24.19 -13.16
C THR A 611 10.13 -24.77 -12.22
N GLY A 612 8.86 -24.44 -12.39
CA GLY A 612 7.79 -24.79 -11.45
C GLY A 612 7.69 -23.84 -10.25
N PRO A 613 7.04 -24.30 -9.15
CA PRO A 613 6.86 -23.44 -8.00
C PRO A 613 8.20 -22.93 -7.48
N PRO A 614 8.28 -21.63 -7.15
CA PRO A 614 9.50 -21.07 -6.60
C PRO A 614 9.83 -21.75 -5.26
N PRO A 615 11.11 -21.99 -4.96
CA PRO A 615 11.50 -22.47 -3.63
C PRO A 615 11.04 -21.43 -2.58
N PRO A 616 10.73 -21.88 -1.34
CA PRO A 616 10.34 -20.97 -0.27
C PRO A 616 11.44 -19.92 -0.07
N GLN A 617 11.12 -18.67 -0.31
CA GLN A 617 12.11 -17.59 -0.35
C GLN A 617 12.66 -17.30 1.05
N LYS A 618 13.96 -17.35 1.23
CA LYS A 618 14.66 -16.64 2.30
C LYS A 618 14.46 -15.14 2.04
N ARG A 619 13.92 -14.42 3.05
CA ARG A 619 13.59 -12.98 3.00
C ARG A 619 14.64 -12.15 2.26
N GLN A 620 14.41 -11.84 1.00
CA GLN A 620 15.16 -10.83 0.25
C GLN A 620 14.47 -9.46 0.46
N ARG A 621 15.27 -8.38 0.40
CA ARG A 621 14.73 -7.01 0.52
C ARG A 621 13.84 -6.71 -0.69
N GLY A 622 12.55 -6.50 -0.47
CA GLY A 622 11.60 -6.13 -1.52
C GLY A 622 11.90 -4.75 -2.13
N ILE A 623 11.64 -4.58 -3.42
CA ILE A 623 11.67 -3.28 -4.08
C ILE A 623 10.38 -2.54 -3.74
N ASN A 624 10.52 -1.35 -3.14
CA ASN A 624 9.41 -0.43 -2.97
C ASN A 624 9.10 0.21 -4.33
N ILE A 625 7.82 0.23 -4.75
CA ILE A 625 7.37 0.84 -6.01
C ILE A 625 7.85 2.30 -6.13
N GLY A 626 7.93 3.03 -5.01
CA GLY A 626 8.53 4.36 -4.95
C GLY A 626 10.04 4.41 -5.19
N PHE A 627 10.77 3.28 -5.10
CA PHE A 627 12.20 3.20 -5.37
C PHE A 627 12.49 3.15 -6.88
N LEU A 628 11.65 2.50 -7.68
CA LEU A 628 11.81 2.48 -9.14
C LEU A 628 11.75 3.88 -9.76
N ARG A 629 10.95 4.80 -9.20
CA ARG A 629 10.94 6.22 -9.57
C ARG A 629 12.23 6.96 -9.17
N ARG A 630 12.93 6.54 -8.10
CA ARG A 630 14.15 7.22 -7.60
C ARG A 630 15.44 6.72 -8.24
N VAL A 631 15.45 5.53 -8.83
CA VAL A 631 16.67 4.92 -9.42
C VAL A 631 16.88 5.34 -10.89
N GLY A 632 16.24 6.40 -11.34
CA GLY A 632 16.56 7.02 -12.63
C GLY A 632 16.21 6.17 -13.86
N PHE A 633 15.20 5.30 -13.79
CA PHE A 633 14.55 4.77 -14.97
C PHE A 633 13.68 5.87 -15.60
N SER A 634 14.31 6.91 -16.08
CA SER A 634 13.67 7.83 -17.03
C SER A 634 13.63 7.10 -18.38
N PRO A 635 12.46 7.06 -19.05
CA PRO A 635 12.42 6.57 -20.43
C PRO A 635 13.38 7.41 -21.27
N PRO A 636 14.04 6.84 -22.28
CA PRO A 636 14.87 7.61 -23.18
C PRO A 636 14.01 8.73 -23.77
N SER A 637 14.52 9.98 -23.68
CA SER A 637 13.91 11.14 -24.30
C SER A 637 13.63 10.83 -25.76
N ARG A 638 12.38 11.08 -26.19
CA ARG A 638 11.99 11.01 -27.60
C ARG A 638 12.90 11.98 -28.37
N THR A 639 13.83 11.46 -29.13
CA THR A 639 14.41 12.14 -30.30
C THR A 639 13.68 11.66 -31.54
#